data_78d20ca1b721b51fa5253fa51cb81fff
#
_entry.id   78d20ca1b721b51fa5253fa51cb81fff
#
_cell.length_a   1.000
_cell.length_b   1.000
_cell.length_c   1.000
_cell.angle_alpha   90.00
_cell.angle_beta   90.00
_cell.angle_gamma   90.00
#
_symmetry.space_group_name_H-M   'P 1'
#
loop_
_entity.id
_entity.type
_entity.pdbx_description
1 polymer ?
#
loop_
_entity_poly.entity_id
_entity_poly.type
_entity_poly.pdbx_seq_one_letter_code
_entity_poly.pdbx_strand_id
1 'polypeptide(L)'
;MKRMLIIMLIALPLAAQEPQKPAPEKPQPPGPPPMVQPEVGQAKPEHPLTALPYTPSLDVKSMDLTANPCDDFYQYTCGGWMKNNPIPPDQASWSVYGKLAEENGEFLWGILEEAAQPAANRTPVQQKIGDYFASCMNQERIEALGAKPLQPLLDKIRALKSKKDLAAFLADQHVKDSGSGWLFGFGSDQDFGDATQVIAFAHAGGLSLPDRDYYTKTDAKSVETREKYEQHVAKMLELIGEPKAEAAKDAATVLRIETDLAKASLTRVERRNPYNLYHKLSPSKLEALTPSFDWKTYLADNHLSKISTLNVTEPKFFQALDKELKSVPLSDWKAYLRWKAVHSRAPFLSTPFYSENFNFFSKTLRGVKQMPARWKVCVRLVDRDLGEALGQEFVRRTFTAETKAKTLDMTRRVEAAMEQEIRNLDWMTDATKQRAIEKLHAVANKIGYPDRWRDYASVDVKADDFFGNKIRATVFESNYELAKIGKPVDRGEWGMTPPTVNAYYNPQMNDINFPAGVLQPPLYDPKMDDAPNYGNTGATIGHELTHAFDDEGRQFDGQGNLKDWWTPDDAKKFEERIQCIRDQYAQYTIVDDIKINSKLTSGEDVADLGGTLLAYIAWKDATAGQNLQSIEGFTPDQRFFIGMAQWACENERPENLRVSAITNPHSPGKYRINGVVSNMPEFWKAFNCAPNTPMNRGTKACKVW
;
A
#
# COMPACT_ATOMS: atom_id res chain seq x y z
N MET A 1 1.73 -76.29 -23.75
CA MET A 1 2.56 -77.47 -23.31
C MET A 1 3.05 -77.18 -21.90
N LYS A 2 2.74 -78.14 -21.06
CA LYS A 2 3.05 -78.31 -19.64
C LYS A 2 4.54 -78.24 -19.38
N ARG A 3 4.99 -77.65 -18.27
CA ARG A 3 5.82 -78.40 -17.28
C ARG A 3 5.80 -77.66 -15.95
N MET A 4 5.25 -78.32 -15.01
CA MET A 4 5.23 -78.21 -13.56
C MET A 4 6.58 -78.72 -13.05
N LEU A 5 7.22 -78.07 -12.08
CA LEU A 5 8.31 -78.64 -11.30
C LEU A 5 8.09 -78.33 -9.82
N ILE A 6 7.95 -79.40 -9.08
CA ILE A 6 7.86 -79.60 -7.64
C ILE A 6 9.26 -79.36 -7.03
N ILE A 7 9.36 -78.63 -5.94
CA ILE A 7 10.57 -78.63 -5.09
C ILE A 7 10.18 -78.98 -3.66
N MET A 8 10.87 -79.98 -3.17
CA MET A 8 10.79 -80.62 -1.86
C MET A 8 11.23 -79.69 -0.72
N LEU A 9 10.49 -79.75 0.38
CA LEU A 9 10.91 -79.32 1.71
C LEU A 9 11.98 -80.25 2.24
N ILE A 10 13.12 -79.75 2.71
CA ILE A 10 13.99 -80.40 3.62
C ILE A 10 14.05 -79.59 4.92
N ALA A 11 13.65 -80.19 6.00
CA ALA A 11 13.77 -79.67 7.36
C ALA A 11 15.12 -80.01 7.94
N LEU A 12 15.81 -79.08 8.53
CA LEU A 12 16.99 -79.25 9.39
C LEU A 12 16.79 -78.51 10.71
N PRO A 13 17.36 -78.95 11.81
CA PRO A 13 16.88 -78.67 13.16
C PRO A 13 17.42 -77.35 13.73
N LEU A 14 16.64 -76.73 14.60
CA LEU A 14 17.02 -75.59 15.44
C LEU A 14 18.17 -75.96 16.36
N ALA A 15 19.26 -75.23 16.23
CA ALA A 15 20.28 -75.12 17.29
C ALA A 15 19.98 -73.75 18.01
N ALA A 16 19.84 -73.85 19.33
CA ALA A 16 19.64 -72.66 20.20
C ALA A 16 20.96 -71.87 20.26
N GLN A 17 20.91 -70.58 19.88
CA GLN A 17 21.98 -69.65 20.13
C GLN A 17 21.65 -68.83 21.37
N GLU A 18 22.59 -68.75 22.30
CA GLU A 18 22.61 -67.89 23.49
C GLU A 18 22.54 -66.39 23.08
N PRO A 19 21.96 -65.54 23.89
CA PRO A 19 21.85 -64.09 23.60
C PRO A 19 23.22 -63.43 23.73
N GLN A 20 23.74 -62.88 22.64
CA GLN A 20 24.90 -61.99 22.64
C GLN A 20 24.57 -60.66 23.36
N LYS A 21 25.42 -60.28 24.31
CA LYS A 21 25.38 -58.96 24.95
C LYS A 21 25.56 -57.88 23.89
N PRO A 22 24.76 -56.77 23.96
CA PRO A 22 24.96 -55.63 23.05
C PRO A 22 26.33 -54.97 23.27
N ALA A 23 26.99 -54.63 22.16
CA ALA A 23 28.22 -53.88 22.17
C ALA A 23 28.00 -52.47 22.78
N PRO A 24 28.98 -51.87 23.45
CA PRO A 24 28.86 -50.55 24.02
C PRO A 24 28.61 -49.50 22.93
N GLU A 25 27.55 -48.75 23.05
CA GLU A 25 27.23 -47.58 22.22
C GLU A 25 28.38 -46.57 22.28
N LYS A 26 28.86 -46.14 21.12
CA LYS A 26 29.77 -45.00 21.04
C LYS A 26 29.05 -43.75 21.56
N PRO A 27 29.72 -42.93 22.37
CA PRO A 27 29.12 -41.69 22.87
C PRO A 27 28.72 -40.80 21.65
N GLN A 28 27.45 -40.44 21.56
CA GLN A 28 26.98 -39.44 20.63
C GLN A 28 27.67 -38.09 20.92
N PRO A 29 28.06 -37.32 19.89
CA PRO A 29 28.55 -35.98 20.12
C PRO A 29 27.47 -35.15 20.83
N PRO A 30 27.82 -34.24 21.75
CA PRO A 30 26.87 -33.40 22.44
C PRO A 30 26.05 -32.65 21.42
N GLY A 31 24.72 -32.78 21.52
CA GLY A 31 23.80 -32.01 20.70
C GLY A 31 24.03 -30.50 20.90
N PRO A 32 23.68 -29.67 19.91
CA PRO A 32 23.81 -28.26 20.05
C PRO A 32 23.06 -27.81 21.34
N PRO A 33 23.59 -26.81 22.08
CA PRO A 33 22.95 -26.34 23.28
C PRO A 33 21.50 -25.93 22.95
N PRO A 34 20.54 -26.16 23.84
CA PRO A 34 19.18 -25.72 23.60
C PRO A 34 19.20 -24.21 23.30
N MET A 35 18.68 -23.84 22.11
CA MET A 35 18.44 -22.44 21.84
C MET A 35 17.53 -21.92 22.94
N VAL A 36 18.09 -21.07 23.80
CA VAL A 36 17.31 -20.27 24.74
C VAL A 36 16.42 -19.40 23.83
N GLN A 37 15.16 -19.80 23.71
CA GLN A 37 14.16 -18.90 23.12
C GLN A 37 14.17 -17.66 24.02
N PRO A 38 14.38 -16.45 23.47
CA PRO A 38 14.19 -15.25 24.28
C PRO A 38 12.81 -15.36 24.88
N GLU A 39 12.68 -15.20 26.20
CA GLU A 39 11.39 -15.08 26.87
C GLU A 39 10.60 -14.05 26.05
N VAL A 40 9.49 -14.49 25.49
CA VAL A 40 8.51 -13.59 24.88
C VAL A 40 8.04 -12.74 26.04
N GLY A 41 8.62 -11.53 26.15
CA GLY A 41 8.19 -10.56 27.14
C GLY A 41 6.67 -10.47 27.00
N GLN A 42 5.96 -10.65 28.11
CA GLN A 42 4.51 -10.50 28.11
C GLN A 42 4.22 -9.15 27.46
N ALA A 43 3.50 -9.16 26.37
CA ALA A 43 3.08 -7.94 25.68
C ALA A 43 2.40 -7.08 26.76
N LYS A 44 2.87 -5.84 26.93
CA LYS A 44 2.20 -4.90 27.83
C LYS A 44 0.75 -4.82 27.37
N PRO A 45 -0.24 -4.83 28.29
CA PRO A 45 -1.63 -4.67 27.88
C PRO A 45 -1.74 -3.37 27.08
N GLU A 46 -2.30 -3.46 25.86
CA GLU A 46 -2.54 -2.30 25.01
C GLU A 46 -3.58 -1.39 25.67
N HIS A 47 -3.30 -0.11 25.74
CA HIS A 47 -4.17 0.90 26.32
C HIS A 47 -4.31 2.07 25.36
N PRO A 48 -5.50 2.71 25.29
CA PRO A 48 -5.67 3.92 24.51
C PRO A 48 -4.75 5.02 25.03
N LEU A 49 -4.13 5.75 24.12
CA LEU A 49 -3.27 6.88 24.46
C LEU A 49 -4.11 8.16 24.66
N THR A 50 -3.72 8.96 25.63
CA THR A 50 -4.28 10.31 25.87
C THR A 50 -3.40 11.41 25.27
N ALA A 51 -2.16 11.09 24.92
CA ALA A 51 -1.20 11.95 24.22
C ALA A 51 -0.25 11.07 23.41
N LEU A 52 0.23 11.58 22.28
CA LEU A 52 1.22 10.88 21.48
C LEU A 52 2.55 10.80 22.23
N PRO A 53 3.24 9.65 22.23
CA PRO A 53 4.55 9.50 22.84
C PRO A 53 5.59 10.30 22.03
N TYR A 54 6.61 10.80 22.73
CA TYR A 54 7.71 11.48 22.07
C TYR A 54 8.84 10.50 21.76
N THR A 55 9.23 10.46 20.50
CA THR A 55 10.44 9.79 20.01
C THR A 55 11.28 10.83 19.24
N PRO A 56 12.57 11.02 19.54
CA PRO A 56 13.38 12.01 18.84
C PRO A 56 13.61 11.65 17.38
N SER A 57 13.70 12.63 16.48
CA SER A 57 13.92 12.41 15.04
C SER A 57 15.33 11.89 14.72
N LEU A 58 16.30 12.14 15.61
CA LEU A 58 17.60 11.48 15.59
C LEU A 58 17.81 10.79 16.94
N ASP A 59 17.92 9.46 16.91
CA ASP A 59 18.14 8.64 18.11
C ASP A 59 19.41 7.80 17.95
N VAL A 60 20.46 8.18 18.71
CA VAL A 60 21.74 7.46 18.72
C VAL A 60 21.58 6.00 19.19
N LYS A 61 20.56 5.68 20.01
CA LYS A 61 20.29 4.32 20.46
C LYS A 61 19.75 3.42 19.33
N SER A 62 19.24 4.01 18.29
CA SER A 62 18.81 3.31 17.08
C SER A 62 19.96 2.90 16.17
N MET A 63 21.18 3.40 16.43
CA MET A 63 22.37 3.17 15.61
C MET A 63 23.14 1.90 16.04
N ASP A 64 23.90 1.36 15.10
CA ASP A 64 24.97 0.39 15.32
C ASP A 64 26.32 1.04 15.02
N LEU A 65 26.91 1.67 16.03
CA LEU A 65 28.18 2.39 15.89
C LEU A 65 29.38 1.48 15.62
N THR A 66 29.21 0.17 15.63
CA THR A 66 30.26 -0.81 15.26
C THR A 66 30.30 -1.07 13.75
N ALA A 67 29.23 -0.75 13.03
CA ALA A 67 29.18 -0.83 11.57
C ALA A 67 29.96 0.33 10.95
N ASN A 68 30.57 0.09 9.79
CA ASN A 68 31.23 1.15 9.02
C ASN A 68 30.20 1.86 8.13
N PRO A 69 29.97 3.18 8.30
CA PRO A 69 28.99 3.92 7.50
C PRO A 69 29.31 3.92 6.00
N CYS A 70 30.55 3.70 5.60
CA CYS A 70 30.97 3.66 4.20
C CYS A 70 30.74 2.27 3.54
N ASP A 71 30.46 1.22 4.35
CA ASP A 71 30.16 -0.12 3.86
C ASP A 71 28.65 -0.40 3.84
N ASP A 72 27.94 -0.05 4.91
CA ASP A 72 26.49 -0.19 5.03
C ASP A 72 25.94 0.91 5.95
N PHE A 73 25.52 2.01 5.36
CA PHE A 73 25.01 3.17 6.11
C PHE A 73 23.67 2.88 6.78
N TYR A 74 22.83 2.05 6.15
CA TYR A 74 21.58 1.61 6.76
C TYR A 74 21.82 0.79 8.02
N GLN A 75 22.77 -0.15 8.01
CA GLN A 75 23.13 -0.89 9.22
C GLN A 75 23.68 0.04 10.30
N TYR A 76 24.53 1.01 9.91
CA TYR A 76 25.09 1.99 10.83
C TYR A 76 24.02 2.81 11.54
N THR A 77 22.98 3.27 10.83
CA THR A 77 21.94 4.16 11.36
C THR A 77 20.75 3.42 11.98
N CYS A 78 20.43 2.21 11.50
CA CYS A 78 19.23 1.44 11.86
C CYS A 78 19.50 0.16 12.63
N GLY A 79 20.75 -0.29 12.77
CA GLY A 79 21.06 -1.61 13.35
C GLY A 79 20.58 -1.80 14.78
N GLY A 80 20.70 -0.77 15.61
CA GLY A 80 20.14 -0.77 16.97
C GLY A 80 18.60 -0.75 16.96
N TRP A 81 18.00 0.04 16.07
CA TRP A 81 16.54 0.08 15.93
C TRP A 81 15.97 -1.30 15.55
N MET A 82 16.54 -1.93 14.52
CA MET A 82 16.10 -3.26 14.05
C MET A 82 16.18 -4.31 15.16
N LYS A 83 17.26 -4.27 15.95
CA LYS A 83 17.45 -5.18 17.09
C LYS A 83 16.42 -4.98 18.19
N ASN A 84 16.09 -3.70 18.48
CA ASN A 84 15.24 -3.32 19.62
C ASN A 84 13.75 -3.28 19.28
N ASN A 85 13.38 -3.37 18.00
CA ASN A 85 12.00 -3.30 17.52
C ASN A 85 11.65 -4.55 16.68
N PRO A 86 11.53 -5.74 17.30
CA PRO A 86 11.10 -6.94 16.60
C PRO A 86 9.68 -6.76 16.05
N ILE A 87 9.37 -7.44 14.95
CA ILE A 87 8.05 -7.37 14.32
C ILE A 87 6.97 -7.89 15.27
N PRO A 88 5.97 -7.08 15.64
CA PRO A 88 4.83 -7.54 16.44
C PRO A 88 4.14 -8.75 15.80
N PRO A 89 3.56 -9.67 16.58
CA PRO A 89 2.98 -10.90 16.05
C PRO A 89 1.80 -10.66 15.11
N ASP A 90 1.11 -9.52 15.25
CA ASP A 90 -0.04 -9.10 14.43
C ASP A 90 0.36 -8.24 13.21
N GLN A 91 1.67 -8.03 12.97
CA GLN A 91 2.19 -7.23 11.86
C GLN A 91 2.99 -8.08 10.86
N ALA A 92 2.96 -7.69 9.58
CA ALA A 92 3.77 -8.29 8.50
C ALA A 92 5.17 -7.66 8.40
N SER A 93 5.28 -6.41 8.80
CA SER A 93 6.51 -5.62 8.90
C SER A 93 6.41 -4.67 10.09
N TRP A 94 7.55 -4.13 10.51
CA TRP A 94 7.61 -3.11 11.54
C TRP A 94 8.65 -2.07 11.16
N SER A 95 8.26 -0.82 11.10
CA SER A 95 9.11 0.29 10.68
C SER A 95 8.88 1.51 11.58
N VAL A 96 9.70 2.54 11.43
CA VAL A 96 9.48 3.83 12.11
C VAL A 96 8.12 4.40 11.74
N TYR A 97 7.74 4.36 10.44
CA TYR A 97 6.41 4.75 9.98
C TYR A 97 5.31 3.87 10.58
N GLY A 98 5.52 2.55 10.58
CA GLY A 98 4.55 1.61 11.15
C GLY A 98 4.34 1.79 12.65
N LYS A 99 5.41 2.10 13.39
CA LYS A 99 5.34 2.39 14.82
C LYS A 99 4.57 3.69 15.09
N LEU A 100 4.87 4.77 14.37
CA LEU A 100 4.11 6.03 14.49
C LEU A 100 2.62 5.84 14.10
N ALA A 101 2.34 5.07 13.06
CA ALA A 101 0.96 4.76 12.65
C ALA A 101 0.20 3.97 13.73
N GLU A 102 0.88 3.07 14.45
CA GLU A 102 0.30 2.35 15.59
C GLU A 102 0.03 3.30 16.76
N GLU A 103 0.98 4.18 17.10
CA GLU A 103 0.84 5.20 18.13
C GLU A 103 -0.31 6.19 17.83
N ASN A 104 -0.42 6.63 16.57
CA ASN A 104 -1.58 7.41 16.10
C ASN A 104 -2.88 6.60 16.25
N GLY A 105 -2.86 5.30 15.91
CA GLY A 105 -4.00 4.40 16.08
C GLY A 105 -4.43 4.24 17.55
N GLU A 106 -3.49 4.08 18.48
CA GLU A 106 -3.76 4.02 19.93
C GLU A 106 -4.33 5.36 20.46
N PHE A 107 -3.86 6.48 19.92
CA PHE A 107 -4.41 7.79 20.26
C PHE A 107 -5.84 7.99 19.70
N LEU A 108 -6.09 7.56 18.45
CA LEU A 108 -7.43 7.54 17.88
C LEU A 108 -8.37 6.62 18.65
N TRP A 109 -7.87 5.49 19.16
CA TRP A 109 -8.64 4.62 20.05
C TRP A 109 -9.14 5.38 21.28
N GLY A 110 -8.29 6.18 21.93
CA GLY A 110 -8.68 7.03 23.06
C GLY A 110 -9.80 8.03 22.70
N ILE A 111 -9.68 8.67 21.53
CA ILE A 111 -10.72 9.57 21.01
C ILE A 111 -12.05 8.82 20.79
N LEU A 112 -11.98 7.63 20.20
CA LEU A 112 -13.17 6.83 19.88
C LEU A 112 -13.84 6.24 21.13
N GLU A 113 -13.08 5.83 22.14
CA GLU A 113 -13.65 5.41 23.42
C GLU A 113 -14.37 6.56 24.14
N GLU A 114 -13.76 7.76 24.14
CA GLU A 114 -14.42 8.96 24.66
C GLU A 114 -15.71 9.26 23.90
N ALA A 115 -15.68 9.23 22.57
CA ALA A 115 -16.82 9.49 21.70
C ALA A 115 -17.94 8.42 21.82
N ALA A 116 -17.60 7.18 22.17
CA ALA A 116 -18.55 6.07 22.35
C ALA A 116 -19.30 6.14 23.68
N GLN A 117 -18.80 6.91 24.66
CA GLN A 117 -19.50 7.04 25.95
C GLN A 117 -20.83 7.76 25.78
N PRO A 118 -21.93 7.27 26.37
CA PRO A 118 -23.20 7.97 26.35
C PRO A 118 -23.08 9.29 27.11
N ALA A 119 -23.13 10.40 26.37
CA ALA A 119 -23.11 11.74 26.94
C ALA A 119 -24.12 12.63 26.21
N ALA A 120 -24.88 13.43 26.96
CA ALA A 120 -25.93 14.29 26.39
C ALA A 120 -25.39 15.43 25.51
N ASN A 121 -24.10 15.73 25.61
CA ASN A 121 -23.42 16.83 24.91
C ASN A 121 -22.48 16.39 23.80
N ARG A 122 -22.56 15.14 23.34
CA ARG A 122 -21.79 14.70 22.14
C ARG A 122 -22.16 15.54 20.94
N THR A 123 -21.15 16.04 20.22
CA THR A 123 -21.39 16.67 18.91
C THR A 123 -21.89 15.62 17.90
N PRO A 124 -22.56 16.03 16.80
CA PRO A 124 -22.96 15.11 15.74
C PRO A 124 -21.80 14.28 15.18
N VAL A 125 -20.59 14.87 15.09
CA VAL A 125 -19.37 14.17 14.67
C VAL A 125 -18.98 13.09 15.70
N GLN A 126 -18.88 13.46 16.96
CA GLN A 126 -18.55 12.51 18.04
C GLN A 126 -19.57 11.37 18.15
N GLN A 127 -20.87 11.68 17.96
CA GLN A 127 -21.89 10.66 17.96
C GLN A 127 -21.66 9.63 16.83
N LYS A 128 -21.42 10.09 15.59
CA LYS A 128 -21.24 9.20 14.46
C LYS A 128 -20.01 8.31 14.60
N ILE A 129 -18.82 8.88 14.90
CA ILE A 129 -17.58 8.10 15.05
C ILE A 129 -17.64 7.17 16.26
N GLY A 130 -18.23 7.61 17.39
CA GLY A 130 -18.39 6.82 18.60
C GLY A 130 -19.37 5.67 18.42
N ASP A 131 -20.55 5.90 17.84
CA ASP A 131 -21.57 4.87 17.61
C ASP A 131 -21.08 3.84 16.58
N TYR A 132 -20.32 4.27 15.54
CA TYR A 132 -19.68 3.34 14.60
C TYR A 132 -18.66 2.46 15.32
N PHE A 133 -17.76 3.06 16.10
CA PHE A 133 -16.75 2.34 16.87
C PHE A 133 -17.38 1.35 17.84
N ALA A 134 -18.39 1.78 18.64
CA ALA A 134 -19.09 0.92 19.59
C ALA A 134 -19.73 -0.28 18.89
N SER A 135 -20.39 -0.08 17.73
CA SER A 135 -20.97 -1.17 16.95
C SER A 135 -19.92 -2.18 16.48
N CYS A 136 -18.75 -1.69 16.07
CA CYS A 136 -17.62 -2.52 15.65
C CYS A 136 -17.02 -3.31 16.83
N MET A 137 -16.92 -2.72 18.01
CA MET A 137 -16.41 -3.37 19.22
C MET A 137 -17.36 -4.42 19.80
N ASN A 138 -18.63 -4.43 19.43
CA ASN A 138 -19.63 -5.38 19.91
C ASN A 138 -19.46 -6.77 19.26
N GLN A 139 -18.41 -7.48 19.66
CA GLN A 139 -18.07 -8.81 19.14
C GLN A 139 -19.19 -9.83 19.37
N GLU A 140 -19.86 -9.81 20.54
CA GLU A 140 -20.94 -10.72 20.86
C GLU A 140 -22.08 -10.65 19.83
N ARG A 141 -22.48 -9.43 19.45
CA ARG A 141 -23.54 -9.25 18.45
C ARG A 141 -23.08 -9.72 17.05
N ILE A 142 -21.83 -9.44 16.68
CA ILE A 142 -21.27 -9.90 15.40
C ILE A 142 -21.28 -11.43 15.33
N GLU A 143 -20.86 -12.11 16.39
CA GLU A 143 -20.89 -13.57 16.47
C GLU A 143 -22.32 -14.14 16.40
N ALA A 144 -23.27 -13.53 17.11
CA ALA A 144 -24.66 -13.94 17.10
C ALA A 144 -25.33 -13.82 15.70
N LEU A 145 -24.87 -12.87 14.88
CA LEU A 145 -25.37 -12.68 13.52
C LEU A 145 -24.78 -13.72 12.54
N GLY A 146 -23.53 -14.16 12.72
CA GLY A 146 -22.86 -15.12 11.84
C GLY A 146 -22.87 -14.67 10.38
N ALA A 147 -23.38 -15.53 9.48
CA ALA A 147 -23.51 -15.25 8.05
C ALA A 147 -24.81 -14.50 7.67
N LYS A 148 -25.73 -14.28 8.61
CA LYS A 148 -27.06 -13.68 8.32
C LYS A 148 -26.97 -12.34 7.55
N PRO A 149 -26.00 -11.44 7.83
CA PRO A 149 -25.89 -10.18 7.08
C PRO A 149 -25.63 -10.36 5.58
N LEU A 150 -25.05 -11.49 5.15
CA LEU A 150 -24.83 -11.81 3.73
C LEU A 150 -26.07 -12.38 3.04
N GLN A 151 -27.03 -12.93 3.77
CA GLN A 151 -28.13 -13.68 3.19
C GLN A 151 -28.91 -12.92 2.11
N PRO A 152 -29.25 -11.62 2.29
CA PRO A 152 -29.93 -10.85 1.25
C PRO A 152 -29.16 -10.76 -0.06
N LEU A 153 -27.81 -10.67 0.01
CA LEU A 153 -26.95 -10.64 -1.18
C LEU A 153 -26.88 -12.02 -1.85
N LEU A 154 -26.73 -13.08 -1.08
CA LEU A 154 -26.72 -14.46 -1.60
C LEU A 154 -28.05 -14.80 -2.28
N ASP A 155 -29.17 -14.33 -1.73
CA ASP A 155 -30.50 -14.51 -2.34
C ASP A 155 -30.63 -13.73 -3.67
N LYS A 156 -30.10 -12.52 -3.76
CA LYS A 156 -30.03 -11.77 -5.02
C LYS A 156 -29.22 -12.53 -6.07
N ILE A 157 -28.06 -13.09 -5.71
CA ILE A 157 -27.23 -13.89 -6.64
C ILE A 157 -28.01 -15.15 -7.10
N ARG A 158 -28.68 -15.82 -6.17
CA ARG A 158 -29.52 -17.00 -6.50
C ARG A 158 -30.63 -16.64 -7.47
N ALA A 159 -31.27 -15.49 -7.31
CA ALA A 159 -32.39 -15.02 -8.10
C ALA A 159 -32.04 -14.58 -9.54
N LEU A 160 -30.77 -14.40 -9.89
CA LEU A 160 -30.35 -14.09 -11.26
C LEU A 160 -30.87 -15.18 -12.23
N LYS A 161 -31.57 -14.78 -13.30
CA LYS A 161 -32.17 -15.70 -14.27
C LYS A 161 -31.38 -15.81 -15.57
N SER A 162 -30.64 -14.75 -15.89
CA SER A 162 -29.88 -14.66 -17.12
C SER A 162 -28.63 -13.80 -16.93
N LYS A 163 -27.66 -13.85 -17.87
CA LYS A 163 -26.48 -12.97 -17.85
C LYS A 163 -26.83 -11.49 -18.05
N LYS A 164 -28.02 -11.16 -18.57
CA LYS A 164 -28.51 -9.78 -18.68
C LYS A 164 -28.73 -9.14 -17.31
N ASP A 165 -29.08 -9.94 -16.31
CA ASP A 165 -29.32 -9.45 -14.93
C ASP A 165 -28.02 -9.00 -14.25
N LEU A 166 -26.84 -9.35 -14.80
CA LEU A 166 -25.55 -8.98 -14.24
C LEU A 166 -25.32 -7.45 -14.23
N ALA A 167 -25.85 -6.73 -15.21
CA ALA A 167 -25.66 -5.28 -15.29
C ALA A 167 -26.27 -4.54 -14.10
N ALA A 168 -27.56 -4.76 -13.81
CA ALA A 168 -28.21 -4.18 -12.66
C ALA A 168 -27.63 -4.70 -11.33
N PHE A 169 -27.28 -5.97 -11.26
CA PHE A 169 -26.64 -6.56 -10.09
C PHE A 169 -25.30 -5.90 -9.79
N LEU A 170 -24.43 -5.72 -10.79
CA LEU A 170 -23.12 -5.11 -10.63
C LEU A 170 -23.20 -3.60 -10.33
N ALA A 171 -24.16 -2.89 -10.91
CA ALA A 171 -24.41 -1.49 -10.57
C ALA A 171 -24.70 -1.33 -9.06
N ASP A 172 -25.60 -2.16 -8.50
CA ASP A 172 -25.88 -2.20 -7.05
C ASP A 172 -24.65 -2.59 -6.21
N GLN A 173 -23.84 -3.57 -6.66
CA GLN A 173 -22.68 -4.03 -5.88
C GLN A 173 -21.48 -3.08 -5.95
N HIS A 174 -21.21 -2.43 -7.07
CA HIS A 174 -20.13 -1.46 -7.17
C HIS A 174 -20.35 -0.26 -6.22
N VAL A 175 -21.59 0.18 -6.03
CA VAL A 175 -21.91 1.22 -5.04
C VAL A 175 -21.72 0.71 -3.60
N LYS A 176 -22.01 -0.56 -3.32
CA LYS A 176 -21.92 -1.16 -1.98
C LYS A 176 -20.54 -1.71 -1.62
N ASP A 177 -19.61 -1.72 -2.56
CA ASP A 177 -18.27 -2.29 -2.39
C ASP A 177 -17.16 -1.42 -3.05
N SER A 178 -17.36 -0.10 -3.08
CA SER A 178 -16.41 0.90 -3.58
C SER A 178 -15.86 0.63 -4.99
N GLY A 179 -16.70 0.14 -5.89
CA GLY A 179 -16.42 0.12 -7.34
C GLY A 179 -15.40 -0.90 -7.87
N SER A 180 -14.67 -1.65 -7.05
CA SER A 180 -13.46 -2.31 -7.53
C SER A 180 -13.40 -3.84 -7.42
N GLY A 181 -14.25 -4.49 -6.67
CA GLY A 181 -14.09 -5.91 -6.36
C GLY A 181 -14.72 -6.91 -7.33
N TRP A 182 -15.58 -6.48 -8.26
CA TRP A 182 -16.50 -7.34 -9.04
C TRP A 182 -16.25 -7.21 -10.52
N LEU A 183 -16.00 -8.26 -11.24
CA LEU A 183 -15.73 -8.37 -12.68
C LEU A 183 -14.79 -7.29 -13.24
N PHE A 184 -15.10 -6.05 -13.04
CA PHE A 184 -14.37 -4.85 -13.46
C PHE A 184 -14.51 -3.77 -12.38
N GLY A 185 -13.68 -2.71 -12.44
CA GLY A 185 -13.83 -1.53 -11.62
C GLY A 185 -14.58 -0.42 -12.36
N PHE A 186 -15.32 0.41 -11.61
CA PHE A 186 -16.00 1.58 -12.13
C PHE A 186 -16.05 2.68 -11.06
N GLY A 187 -15.73 3.91 -11.46
CA GLY A 187 -15.71 5.06 -10.55
C GLY A 187 -15.58 6.37 -11.29
N SER A 188 -15.18 7.40 -10.55
CA SER A 188 -14.85 8.72 -11.05
C SER A 188 -13.35 8.98 -10.91
N ASP A 189 -12.80 9.78 -11.78
CA ASP A 189 -11.47 10.35 -11.64
C ASP A 189 -11.35 11.60 -12.50
N GLN A 190 -10.28 12.35 -12.30
CA GLN A 190 -9.94 13.51 -13.10
C GLN A 190 -9.59 13.08 -14.53
N ASP A 191 -10.10 13.80 -15.52
CA ASP A 191 -9.80 13.49 -16.92
C ASP A 191 -8.33 13.78 -17.24
N PHE A 192 -7.60 12.78 -17.71
CA PHE A 192 -6.19 12.95 -18.09
C PHE A 192 -5.98 13.99 -19.20
N GLY A 193 -6.95 14.19 -20.07
CA GLY A 193 -6.86 15.16 -21.16
C GLY A 193 -7.41 16.54 -20.85
N ASP A 194 -8.19 16.67 -19.77
CA ASP A 194 -8.73 17.95 -19.24
C ASP A 194 -8.81 17.86 -17.72
N ALA A 195 -7.72 18.19 -17.06
CA ALA A 195 -7.58 18.11 -15.62
C ALA A 195 -8.52 19.06 -14.83
N THR A 196 -9.40 19.80 -15.48
CA THR A 196 -10.43 20.61 -14.83
C THR A 196 -11.74 19.84 -14.63
N GLN A 197 -11.89 18.67 -15.23
CA GLN A 197 -13.12 17.90 -15.27
C GLN A 197 -12.98 16.55 -14.60
N VAL A 198 -14.03 16.09 -13.93
CA VAL A 198 -14.16 14.72 -13.47
C VAL A 198 -15.01 13.93 -14.46
N ILE A 199 -14.51 12.77 -14.88
CA ILE A 199 -15.23 11.86 -15.78
C ILE A 199 -15.35 10.46 -15.16
N ALA A 200 -16.21 9.62 -15.76
CA ALA A 200 -16.29 8.21 -15.37
C ALA A 200 -15.07 7.43 -15.88
N PHE A 201 -14.67 6.42 -15.12
CA PHE A 201 -13.60 5.48 -15.45
C PHE A 201 -14.10 4.06 -15.34
N ALA A 202 -13.80 3.23 -16.35
CA ALA A 202 -13.97 1.78 -16.33
C ALA A 202 -12.59 1.14 -16.33
N HIS A 203 -12.31 0.30 -15.33
CA HIS A 203 -11.00 -0.31 -15.08
C HIS A 203 -11.05 -1.83 -15.22
N ALA A 204 -9.92 -2.45 -15.57
CA ALA A 204 -9.72 -3.88 -15.35
C ALA A 204 -9.86 -4.21 -13.85
N GLY A 205 -10.47 -5.35 -13.53
CA GLY A 205 -10.73 -5.73 -12.14
C GLY A 205 -11.09 -7.19 -12.00
N GLY A 206 -11.82 -7.51 -10.92
CA GLY A 206 -12.37 -8.86 -10.69
C GLY A 206 -11.42 -9.86 -10.04
N LEU A 207 -10.16 -9.50 -9.80
CA LEU A 207 -9.19 -10.37 -9.12
C LEU A 207 -9.36 -10.29 -7.59
N SER A 208 -8.95 -11.34 -6.89
CA SER A 208 -8.92 -11.39 -5.42
C SER A 208 -7.51 -11.52 -4.85
N LEU A 209 -6.58 -12.15 -5.56
CA LEU A 209 -5.16 -12.13 -5.21
C LEU A 209 -4.55 -10.74 -5.52
N PRO A 210 -3.45 -10.36 -4.83
CA PRO A 210 -2.92 -8.98 -4.86
C PRO A 210 -2.46 -8.48 -6.22
N ASP A 211 -2.14 -9.37 -7.15
CA ASP A 211 -1.68 -9.01 -8.49
C ASP A 211 -2.01 -10.11 -9.51
N ARG A 212 -2.09 -9.71 -10.81
CA ARG A 212 -2.29 -10.64 -11.93
C ARG A 212 -1.22 -11.73 -12.01
N ASP A 213 -0.01 -11.43 -11.57
CA ASP A 213 1.13 -12.34 -11.63
C ASP A 213 0.92 -13.59 -10.77
N TYR A 214 0.17 -13.51 -9.68
CA TYR A 214 -0.21 -14.67 -8.89
C TYR A 214 -0.98 -15.73 -9.68
N TYR A 215 -1.72 -15.33 -10.71
CA TYR A 215 -2.51 -16.22 -11.57
C TYR A 215 -1.72 -16.74 -12.76
N THR A 216 -0.71 -16.00 -13.23
CA THR A 216 -0.06 -16.22 -14.53
C THR A 216 1.34 -16.81 -14.44
N LYS A 217 2.08 -16.59 -13.34
CA LYS A 217 3.41 -17.18 -13.13
C LYS A 217 3.35 -18.67 -12.88
N THR A 218 4.38 -19.39 -13.36
CA THR A 218 4.44 -20.88 -13.35
C THR A 218 5.52 -21.44 -12.44
N ASP A 219 6.23 -20.59 -11.69
CA ASP A 219 7.17 -21.05 -10.68
C ASP A 219 6.45 -21.80 -9.54
N ALA A 220 7.19 -22.68 -8.85
CA ALA A 220 6.63 -23.58 -7.84
C ALA A 220 5.89 -22.82 -6.72
N LYS A 221 6.38 -21.63 -6.33
CA LYS A 221 5.78 -20.82 -5.26
C LYS A 221 4.46 -20.21 -5.69
N SER A 222 4.38 -19.73 -6.93
CA SER A 222 3.13 -19.21 -7.50
C SER A 222 2.08 -20.31 -7.65
N VAL A 223 2.48 -21.52 -8.05
CA VAL A 223 1.58 -22.70 -8.11
C VAL A 223 1.07 -23.05 -6.73
N GLU A 224 1.95 -23.21 -5.73
CA GLU A 224 1.55 -23.49 -4.33
C GLU A 224 0.58 -22.42 -3.79
N THR A 225 0.81 -21.16 -4.12
CA THR A 225 -0.07 -20.07 -3.67
C THR A 225 -1.47 -20.20 -4.27
N ARG A 226 -1.60 -20.56 -5.57
CA ARG A 226 -2.91 -20.80 -6.19
C ARG A 226 -3.63 -22.00 -5.61
N GLU A 227 -2.91 -23.09 -5.31
CA GLU A 227 -3.52 -24.27 -4.65
C GLU A 227 -4.10 -23.92 -3.26
N LYS A 228 -3.34 -23.14 -2.47
CA LYS A 228 -3.82 -22.64 -1.16
C LYS A 228 -4.97 -21.67 -1.31
N TYR A 229 -4.94 -20.83 -2.35
CA TYR A 229 -6.01 -19.90 -2.65
C TYR A 229 -7.30 -20.64 -3.01
N GLU A 230 -7.24 -21.67 -3.86
CA GLU A 230 -8.40 -22.50 -4.20
C GLU A 230 -9.00 -23.17 -2.97
N GLN A 231 -8.15 -23.71 -2.06
CA GLN A 231 -8.60 -24.27 -0.78
C GLN A 231 -9.29 -23.21 0.10
N HIS A 232 -8.74 -22.00 0.15
CA HIS A 232 -9.33 -20.87 0.87
C HIS A 232 -10.72 -20.50 0.31
N VAL A 233 -10.84 -20.38 -1.01
CA VAL A 233 -12.11 -20.09 -1.68
C VAL A 233 -13.15 -21.16 -1.34
N ALA A 234 -12.79 -22.45 -1.46
CA ALA A 234 -13.67 -23.56 -1.10
C ALA A 234 -14.12 -23.47 0.36
N LYS A 235 -13.19 -23.18 1.29
CA LYS A 235 -13.50 -23.06 2.72
C LYS A 235 -14.48 -21.91 3.00
N MET A 236 -14.30 -20.78 2.35
CA MET A 236 -15.20 -19.63 2.50
C MET A 236 -16.61 -19.92 1.94
N LEU A 237 -16.69 -20.67 0.83
CA LEU A 237 -17.98 -21.12 0.27
C LEU A 237 -18.67 -22.14 1.18
N GLU A 238 -17.93 -23.06 1.83
CA GLU A 238 -18.47 -23.94 2.87
C GLU A 238 -19.08 -23.14 4.04
N LEU A 239 -18.41 -22.04 4.46
CA LEU A 239 -18.88 -21.21 5.57
C LEU A 239 -20.21 -20.49 5.27
N ILE A 240 -20.56 -20.26 4.01
CA ILE A 240 -21.88 -19.74 3.60
C ILE A 240 -22.90 -20.86 3.31
N GLY A 241 -22.55 -22.12 3.59
CA GLY A 241 -23.46 -23.25 3.58
C GLY A 241 -23.42 -24.12 2.31
N GLU A 242 -22.40 -23.96 1.44
CA GLU A 242 -22.26 -24.84 0.29
C GLU A 242 -21.74 -26.23 0.69
N PRO A 243 -22.26 -27.31 0.10
CA PRO A 243 -21.70 -28.64 0.30
C PRO A 243 -20.23 -28.70 -0.14
N LYS A 244 -19.38 -29.40 0.61
CA LYS A 244 -17.93 -29.46 0.39
C LYS A 244 -17.53 -29.78 -1.06
N ALA A 245 -18.20 -30.75 -1.70
CA ALA A 245 -17.88 -31.12 -3.09
C ALA A 245 -18.26 -30.03 -4.10
N GLU A 246 -19.34 -29.29 -3.86
CA GLU A 246 -19.75 -28.15 -4.69
C GLU A 246 -18.84 -26.96 -4.47
N ALA A 247 -18.51 -26.62 -3.22
CA ALA A 247 -17.57 -25.57 -2.86
C ALA A 247 -16.19 -25.77 -3.51
N ALA A 248 -15.67 -27.00 -3.54
CA ALA A 248 -14.41 -27.30 -4.23
C ALA A 248 -14.52 -27.10 -5.75
N LYS A 249 -15.59 -27.51 -6.38
CA LYS A 249 -15.87 -27.30 -7.82
C LYS A 249 -15.98 -25.78 -8.13
N ASP A 250 -16.71 -25.06 -7.30
CA ASP A 250 -16.93 -23.63 -7.47
C ASP A 250 -15.63 -22.85 -7.24
N ALA A 251 -14.76 -23.29 -6.32
CA ALA A 251 -13.44 -22.70 -6.12
C ALA A 251 -12.54 -22.83 -7.35
N ALA A 252 -12.50 -24.01 -7.99
CA ALA A 252 -11.78 -24.20 -9.25
C ALA A 252 -12.35 -23.30 -10.38
N THR A 253 -13.68 -23.14 -10.41
CA THR A 253 -14.37 -22.24 -11.35
C THR A 253 -13.95 -20.77 -11.11
N VAL A 254 -13.93 -20.33 -9.88
CA VAL A 254 -13.47 -18.97 -9.49
C VAL A 254 -12.03 -18.74 -9.94
N LEU A 255 -11.12 -19.66 -9.61
CA LEU A 255 -9.71 -19.54 -10.00
C LEU A 255 -9.54 -19.46 -11.52
N ARG A 256 -10.30 -20.23 -12.29
CA ARG A 256 -10.28 -20.17 -13.75
C ARG A 256 -10.74 -18.80 -14.25
N ILE A 257 -11.89 -18.30 -13.79
CA ILE A 257 -12.42 -16.98 -14.22
C ILE A 257 -11.42 -15.88 -13.88
N GLU A 258 -10.91 -15.83 -12.65
CA GLU A 258 -9.93 -14.82 -12.25
C GLU A 258 -8.60 -14.93 -13.04
N THR A 259 -8.19 -16.17 -13.39
CA THR A 259 -7.00 -16.37 -14.25
C THR A 259 -7.20 -15.80 -15.64
N ASP A 260 -8.38 -15.94 -16.23
CA ASP A 260 -8.64 -15.41 -17.57
C ASP A 260 -8.77 -13.87 -17.55
N LEU A 261 -9.34 -13.28 -16.50
CA LEU A 261 -9.33 -11.84 -16.26
C LEU A 261 -7.90 -11.32 -16.03
N ALA A 262 -7.08 -12.05 -15.27
CA ALA A 262 -5.68 -11.68 -14.99
C ALA A 262 -4.81 -11.66 -16.26
N LYS A 263 -4.97 -12.64 -17.16
CA LYS A 263 -4.28 -12.68 -18.46
C LYS A 263 -4.61 -11.47 -19.32
N ALA A 264 -5.81 -10.92 -19.20
CA ALA A 264 -6.29 -9.79 -19.96
C ALA A 264 -5.88 -8.43 -19.38
N SER A 265 -5.43 -8.40 -18.13
CA SER A 265 -5.03 -7.17 -17.44
C SER A 265 -3.58 -6.80 -17.72
N LEU A 266 -3.26 -5.51 -17.75
CA LEU A 266 -1.90 -5.01 -17.82
C LEU A 266 -1.07 -5.38 -16.57
N THR A 267 0.23 -5.51 -16.74
CA THR A 267 1.18 -5.62 -15.63
C THR A 267 1.31 -4.29 -14.88
N ARG A 268 1.80 -4.32 -13.65
CA ARG A 268 2.07 -3.08 -12.88
C ARG A 268 3.05 -2.16 -13.58
N VAL A 269 4.09 -2.72 -14.22
CA VAL A 269 5.06 -1.93 -14.99
C VAL A 269 4.41 -1.25 -16.19
N GLU A 270 3.52 -1.95 -16.93
CA GLU A 270 2.80 -1.33 -18.04
C GLU A 270 1.88 -0.21 -17.62
N ARG A 271 1.26 -0.34 -16.42
CA ARG A 271 0.37 0.69 -15.85
C ARG A 271 1.12 1.94 -15.38
N ARG A 272 2.43 1.88 -15.17
CA ARG A 272 3.24 3.07 -14.86
C ARG A 272 3.29 4.09 -16.01
N ASN A 273 3.02 3.68 -17.24
CA ASN A 273 2.85 4.63 -18.33
C ASN A 273 1.39 5.08 -18.42
N PRO A 274 1.03 6.33 -18.04
CA PRO A 274 -0.35 6.80 -18.02
C PRO A 274 -1.01 6.80 -19.42
N TYR A 275 -0.23 6.86 -20.51
CA TYR A 275 -0.77 6.71 -21.85
C TYR A 275 -1.33 5.31 -22.13
N ASN A 276 -0.87 4.27 -21.42
CA ASN A 276 -1.45 2.94 -21.49
C ASN A 276 -2.83 2.86 -20.81
N LEU A 277 -3.16 3.85 -19.96
CA LEU A 277 -4.40 3.90 -19.18
C LEU A 277 -5.39 4.95 -19.70
N TYR A 278 -5.03 5.74 -20.71
CA TYR A 278 -5.89 6.81 -21.21
C TYR A 278 -6.53 6.48 -22.56
N HIS A 279 -7.79 6.04 -22.51
CA HIS A 279 -8.60 5.73 -23.70
C HIS A 279 -9.99 6.32 -23.52
N LYS A 280 -10.13 7.62 -23.81
CA LYS A 280 -11.40 8.34 -23.71
C LYS A 280 -12.36 7.90 -24.82
N LEU A 281 -13.46 7.26 -24.42
CA LEU A 281 -14.45 6.67 -25.31
C LEU A 281 -15.85 7.21 -25.03
N SER A 282 -16.77 7.07 -26.00
CA SER A 282 -18.21 7.21 -25.72
C SER A 282 -18.77 5.92 -25.11
N PRO A 283 -19.90 5.97 -24.39
CA PRO A 283 -20.58 4.77 -23.89
C PRO A 283 -20.89 3.75 -25.00
N SER A 284 -21.24 4.20 -26.19
CA SER A 284 -21.48 3.30 -27.36
C SER A 284 -20.22 2.57 -27.83
N LYS A 285 -19.04 3.20 -27.72
CA LYS A 285 -17.76 2.52 -28.02
C LYS A 285 -17.40 1.50 -26.93
N LEU A 286 -17.67 1.79 -25.66
CA LEU A 286 -17.52 0.79 -24.58
C LEU A 286 -18.47 -0.39 -24.78
N GLU A 287 -19.73 -0.14 -25.15
CA GLU A 287 -20.70 -1.20 -25.52
C GLU A 287 -20.18 -2.04 -26.70
N ALA A 288 -19.57 -1.42 -27.69
CA ALA A 288 -18.95 -2.15 -28.81
C ALA A 288 -17.75 -3.02 -28.41
N LEU A 289 -17.02 -2.67 -27.35
CA LEU A 289 -15.95 -3.52 -26.77
C LEU A 289 -16.51 -4.74 -26.00
N THR A 290 -17.70 -4.58 -25.38
CA THR A 290 -18.30 -5.61 -24.52
C THR A 290 -19.82 -5.73 -24.81
N PRO A 291 -20.21 -6.12 -26.01
CA PRO A 291 -21.63 -6.15 -26.41
C PRO A 291 -22.49 -7.15 -25.63
N SER A 292 -21.87 -8.08 -24.91
CA SER A 292 -22.58 -9.03 -24.03
C SER A 292 -22.95 -8.46 -22.68
N PHE A 293 -22.53 -7.22 -22.35
CA PHE A 293 -22.87 -6.55 -21.12
C PHE A 293 -23.82 -5.37 -21.39
N ASP A 294 -24.89 -5.26 -20.63
CA ASP A 294 -25.87 -4.16 -20.77
C ASP A 294 -25.39 -2.89 -20.07
N TRP A 295 -24.48 -2.16 -20.74
CA TRP A 295 -23.97 -0.89 -20.25
C TRP A 295 -25.04 0.17 -20.06
N LYS A 296 -26.11 0.12 -20.87
CA LYS A 296 -27.22 1.09 -20.74
C LYS A 296 -27.92 0.94 -19.40
N THR A 297 -28.28 -0.28 -19.01
CA THR A 297 -28.84 -0.55 -17.69
C THR A 297 -27.86 -0.19 -16.56
N TYR A 298 -26.59 -0.61 -16.69
CA TYR A 298 -25.56 -0.34 -15.70
C TYR A 298 -25.37 1.17 -15.43
N LEU A 299 -25.26 1.98 -16.48
CA LEU A 299 -25.10 3.42 -16.35
C LEU A 299 -26.38 4.11 -15.86
N ALA A 300 -27.55 3.61 -16.23
CA ALA A 300 -28.81 4.15 -15.75
C ALA A 300 -29.00 3.95 -14.26
N ASP A 301 -28.69 2.75 -13.75
CA ASP A 301 -28.81 2.43 -12.34
C ASP A 301 -27.79 3.19 -11.46
N ASN A 302 -26.67 3.62 -12.04
CA ASN A 302 -25.71 4.53 -11.40
C ASN A 302 -25.98 6.03 -11.67
N HIS A 303 -27.15 6.38 -12.20
CA HIS A 303 -27.56 7.77 -12.53
C HIS A 303 -26.67 8.46 -13.59
N LEU A 304 -25.98 7.69 -14.43
CA LEU A 304 -25.01 8.17 -15.42
C LEU A 304 -25.49 8.05 -16.88
N SER A 305 -26.82 7.93 -17.12
CA SER A 305 -27.40 7.79 -18.47
C SER A 305 -27.04 8.93 -19.44
N LYS A 306 -26.58 10.07 -18.94
CA LYS A 306 -26.34 11.29 -19.73
C LYS A 306 -24.85 11.55 -19.99
N ILE A 307 -23.94 10.70 -19.53
CA ILE A 307 -22.52 10.90 -19.81
C ILE A 307 -22.24 10.72 -21.32
N SER A 308 -21.43 11.62 -21.85
CA SER A 308 -21.04 11.57 -23.27
C SER A 308 -19.71 10.84 -23.47
N THR A 309 -18.86 10.82 -22.45
CA THR A 309 -17.53 10.22 -22.48
C THR A 309 -17.17 9.57 -21.13
N LEU A 310 -16.30 8.58 -21.19
CA LEU A 310 -15.63 7.98 -20.04
C LEU A 310 -14.24 7.51 -20.46
N ASN A 311 -13.35 7.31 -19.51
CA ASN A 311 -12.08 6.65 -19.76
C ASN A 311 -12.20 5.13 -19.57
N VAL A 312 -11.73 4.34 -20.52
CA VAL A 312 -11.63 2.88 -20.43
C VAL A 312 -10.15 2.53 -20.33
N THR A 313 -9.67 2.25 -19.13
CA THR A 313 -8.21 2.16 -18.88
C THR A 313 -7.55 1.02 -19.65
N GLU A 314 -8.23 -0.08 -19.89
CA GLU A 314 -7.69 -1.28 -20.55
C GLU A 314 -8.72 -1.84 -21.54
N PRO A 315 -8.86 -1.29 -22.77
CA PRO A 315 -9.85 -1.75 -23.75
C PRO A 315 -9.75 -3.23 -24.09
N LYS A 316 -8.53 -3.80 -24.11
CA LYS A 316 -8.33 -5.24 -24.36
C LYS A 316 -8.91 -6.12 -23.25
N PHE A 317 -8.89 -5.63 -22.01
CA PHE A 317 -9.55 -6.33 -20.89
C PHE A 317 -11.06 -6.45 -21.15
N PHE A 318 -11.72 -5.37 -21.56
CA PHE A 318 -13.17 -5.40 -21.83
C PHE A 318 -13.53 -6.28 -23.02
N GLN A 319 -12.68 -6.38 -24.04
CA GLN A 319 -12.85 -7.33 -25.13
C GLN A 319 -12.70 -8.78 -24.67
N ALA A 320 -11.79 -9.06 -23.72
CA ALA A 320 -11.64 -10.39 -23.12
C ALA A 320 -12.83 -10.71 -22.22
N LEU A 321 -13.29 -9.74 -21.40
CA LEU A 321 -14.48 -9.88 -20.57
C LEU A 321 -15.73 -10.23 -21.41
N ASP A 322 -15.88 -9.64 -22.60
CA ASP A 322 -16.98 -9.99 -23.52
C ASP A 322 -16.95 -11.49 -23.92
N LYS A 323 -15.75 -12.03 -24.18
CA LYS A 323 -15.60 -13.46 -24.49
C LYS A 323 -16.01 -14.33 -23.32
N GLU A 324 -15.59 -13.95 -22.09
CA GLU A 324 -15.98 -14.65 -20.88
C GLU A 324 -17.49 -14.57 -20.64
N LEU A 325 -18.11 -13.41 -20.82
CA LEU A 325 -19.56 -13.23 -20.71
C LEU A 325 -20.34 -14.09 -21.72
N LYS A 326 -19.77 -14.35 -22.89
CA LYS A 326 -20.38 -15.26 -23.88
C LYS A 326 -20.24 -16.72 -23.52
N SER A 327 -19.02 -17.15 -23.18
CA SER A 327 -18.66 -18.56 -23.04
C SER A 327 -19.01 -19.15 -21.67
N VAL A 328 -18.82 -18.40 -20.59
CA VAL A 328 -19.03 -18.86 -19.22
C VAL A 328 -20.55 -18.97 -18.92
N PRO A 329 -21.03 -20.11 -18.44
CA PRO A 329 -22.45 -20.29 -18.08
C PRO A 329 -22.82 -19.44 -16.83
N LEU A 330 -24.11 -19.10 -16.71
CA LEU A 330 -24.62 -18.33 -15.58
C LEU A 330 -24.35 -18.98 -14.22
N SER A 331 -24.34 -20.32 -14.16
CA SER A 331 -24.01 -21.07 -12.94
C SER A 331 -22.62 -20.72 -12.41
N ASP A 332 -21.65 -20.65 -13.31
CA ASP A 332 -20.26 -20.35 -12.98
C ASP A 332 -20.08 -18.87 -12.57
N TRP A 333 -20.81 -17.96 -13.23
CA TRP A 333 -20.88 -16.56 -12.76
C TRP A 333 -21.50 -16.47 -11.36
N LYS A 334 -22.53 -17.25 -11.05
CA LYS A 334 -23.12 -17.27 -9.70
C LYS A 334 -22.11 -17.78 -8.66
N ALA A 335 -21.30 -18.78 -8.98
CA ALA A 335 -20.22 -19.26 -8.12
C ALA A 335 -19.19 -18.14 -7.85
N TYR A 336 -18.72 -17.49 -8.90
CA TYR A 336 -17.82 -16.36 -8.79
C TYR A 336 -18.42 -15.20 -7.95
N LEU A 337 -19.69 -14.85 -8.19
CA LEU A 337 -20.36 -13.77 -7.44
C LEU A 337 -20.55 -14.11 -5.97
N ARG A 338 -20.83 -15.39 -5.60
CA ARG A 338 -20.89 -15.83 -4.20
C ARG A 338 -19.54 -15.71 -3.52
N TRP A 339 -18.47 -16.10 -4.23
CA TRP A 339 -17.11 -15.89 -3.76
C TRP A 339 -16.84 -14.41 -3.51
N LYS A 340 -17.10 -13.54 -4.47
CA LYS A 340 -16.90 -12.09 -4.30
C LYS A 340 -17.71 -11.52 -3.14
N ALA A 341 -18.93 -12.00 -2.95
CA ALA A 341 -19.81 -11.59 -1.85
C ALA A 341 -19.23 -11.93 -0.48
N VAL A 342 -18.71 -13.15 -0.28
CA VAL A 342 -18.13 -13.53 1.01
C VAL A 342 -16.75 -12.94 1.20
N HIS A 343 -15.92 -12.90 0.17
CA HIS A 343 -14.55 -12.38 0.22
C HIS A 343 -14.51 -10.93 0.66
N SER A 344 -15.26 -10.04 0.00
CA SER A 344 -15.23 -8.60 0.30
C SER A 344 -15.82 -8.26 1.67
N ARG A 345 -16.65 -9.14 2.23
CA ARG A 345 -17.35 -8.88 3.49
C ARG A 345 -16.86 -9.70 4.68
N ALA A 346 -15.99 -10.69 4.45
CA ALA A 346 -15.44 -11.55 5.49
C ALA A 346 -14.85 -10.78 6.69
N PRO A 347 -14.15 -9.65 6.51
CA PRO A 347 -13.60 -8.88 7.64
C PRO A 347 -14.65 -8.26 8.57
N PHE A 348 -15.93 -8.23 8.14
CA PHE A 348 -17.03 -7.59 8.88
C PHE A 348 -18.03 -8.61 9.46
N LEU A 349 -17.74 -9.90 9.28
CA LEU A 349 -18.57 -11.01 9.74
C LEU A 349 -17.99 -11.66 11.01
N SER A 350 -18.65 -12.72 11.47
CA SER A 350 -18.22 -13.49 12.65
C SER A 350 -16.85 -14.13 12.50
N THR A 351 -16.29 -14.54 13.61
CA THR A 351 -14.93 -15.09 13.73
C THR A 351 -14.59 -16.18 12.71
N PRO A 352 -15.45 -17.14 12.34
CA PRO A 352 -15.09 -18.12 11.31
C PRO A 352 -14.69 -17.50 9.97
N PHE A 353 -15.40 -16.48 9.50
CA PHE A 353 -15.11 -15.77 8.26
C PHE A 353 -13.86 -14.90 8.38
N TYR A 354 -13.77 -14.13 9.46
CA TYR A 354 -12.64 -13.27 9.72
C TYR A 354 -11.34 -14.07 9.86
N SER A 355 -11.38 -15.17 10.61
CA SER A 355 -10.22 -16.04 10.82
C SER A 355 -9.75 -16.72 9.53
N GLU A 356 -10.69 -17.21 8.70
CA GLU A 356 -10.31 -17.84 7.43
C GLU A 356 -9.72 -16.83 6.45
N ASN A 357 -10.29 -15.63 6.37
CA ASN A 357 -9.71 -14.54 5.59
C ASN A 357 -8.30 -14.17 6.08
N PHE A 358 -8.12 -14.06 7.39
CA PHE A 358 -6.81 -13.80 8.01
C PHE A 358 -5.81 -14.93 7.71
N ASN A 359 -6.20 -16.19 7.83
CA ASN A 359 -5.34 -17.34 7.61
C ASN A 359 -4.74 -17.37 6.20
N PHE A 360 -5.48 -16.93 5.19
CA PHE A 360 -4.95 -16.87 3.84
C PHE A 360 -4.23 -15.55 3.56
N PHE A 361 -4.91 -14.41 3.64
CA PHE A 361 -4.38 -13.13 3.18
C PHE A 361 -3.31 -12.52 4.09
N SER A 362 -3.38 -12.79 5.40
CA SER A 362 -2.41 -12.25 6.36
C SER A 362 -1.35 -13.29 6.75
N LYS A 363 -1.78 -14.47 7.19
CA LYS A 363 -0.84 -15.49 7.68
C LYS A 363 -0.09 -16.17 6.54
N THR A 364 -0.79 -16.71 5.54
CA THR A 364 -0.18 -17.47 4.44
C THR A 364 0.60 -16.55 3.48
N LEU A 365 -0.01 -15.45 3.05
CA LEU A 365 0.63 -14.57 2.07
C LEU A 365 1.68 -13.63 2.68
N ARG A 366 1.49 -13.17 3.92
CA ARG A 366 2.34 -12.11 4.52
C ARG A 366 3.07 -12.52 5.79
N GLY A 367 2.91 -13.76 6.26
CA GLY A 367 3.63 -14.29 7.41
C GLY A 367 3.17 -13.75 8.77
N VAL A 368 2.03 -13.04 8.85
CA VAL A 368 1.47 -12.52 10.09
C VAL A 368 1.12 -13.69 11.02
N LYS A 369 1.54 -13.62 12.29
CA LYS A 369 1.40 -14.76 13.21
C LYS A 369 0.12 -14.75 14.01
N GLN A 370 -0.45 -13.59 14.29
CA GLN A 370 -1.60 -13.38 15.15
C GLN A 370 -2.58 -12.38 14.53
N MET A 371 -3.88 -12.58 14.73
CA MET A 371 -4.89 -11.59 14.37
C MET A 371 -4.71 -10.32 15.20
N PRO A 372 -4.89 -9.13 14.60
CA PRO A 372 -4.82 -7.87 15.34
C PRO A 372 -5.93 -7.80 16.40
N ALA A 373 -5.66 -7.08 17.48
CA ALA A 373 -6.67 -6.77 18.49
C ALA A 373 -7.89 -6.07 17.85
N ARG A 374 -9.08 -6.31 18.40
CA ARG A 374 -10.33 -5.80 17.81
C ARG A 374 -10.35 -4.29 17.67
N TRP A 375 -9.83 -3.57 18.66
CA TRP A 375 -9.78 -2.11 18.61
C TRP A 375 -9.00 -1.60 17.39
N LYS A 376 -7.86 -2.23 17.02
CA LYS A 376 -7.06 -1.85 15.83
C LYS A 376 -7.87 -1.96 14.54
N VAL A 377 -8.67 -3.01 14.44
CA VAL A 377 -9.58 -3.20 13.30
C VAL A 377 -10.63 -2.08 13.28
N CYS A 378 -11.25 -1.80 14.42
CA CYS A 378 -12.33 -0.82 14.53
C CYS A 378 -11.85 0.62 14.29
N VAL A 379 -10.69 1.00 14.84
CA VAL A 379 -10.06 2.31 14.59
C VAL A 379 -9.81 2.51 13.09
N ARG A 380 -9.16 1.53 12.44
CA ARG A 380 -8.88 1.60 10.99
C ARG A 380 -10.15 1.69 10.13
N LEU A 381 -11.23 1.05 10.57
CA LEU A 381 -12.51 1.11 9.87
C LEU A 381 -13.18 2.47 10.01
N VAL A 382 -13.17 3.06 11.21
CA VAL A 382 -13.71 4.43 11.42
C VAL A 382 -12.89 5.46 10.65
N ASP A 383 -11.55 5.36 10.69
CA ASP A 383 -10.67 6.27 9.93
C ASP A 383 -10.89 6.16 8.42
N ARG A 384 -11.09 4.95 7.88
CA ARG A 384 -11.39 4.76 6.46
C ARG A 384 -12.78 5.27 6.05
N ASP A 385 -13.81 5.02 6.87
CA ASP A 385 -15.21 5.19 6.50
C ASP A 385 -15.77 6.57 6.91
N LEU A 386 -15.19 7.20 7.95
CA LEU A 386 -15.55 8.51 8.50
C LEU A 386 -14.27 9.35 8.78
N GLY A 387 -13.27 9.22 7.91
CA GLY A 387 -11.90 9.65 8.18
C GLY A 387 -11.74 11.13 8.45
N GLU A 388 -12.39 12.00 7.71
CA GLU A 388 -12.29 13.43 8.00
C GLU A 388 -13.08 13.82 9.27
N ALA A 389 -14.14 13.09 9.63
CA ALA A 389 -14.83 13.29 10.90
C ALA A 389 -13.93 12.93 12.09
N LEU A 390 -13.22 11.79 12.01
CA LEU A 390 -12.24 11.38 13.02
C LEU A 390 -11.00 12.31 12.98
N GLY A 391 -10.58 12.71 11.79
CA GLY A 391 -9.46 13.60 11.54
C GLY A 391 -9.60 14.98 12.19
N GLN A 392 -10.82 15.53 12.28
CA GLN A 392 -11.08 16.78 13.00
C GLN A 392 -10.67 16.68 14.48
N GLU A 393 -11.05 15.58 15.14
CA GLU A 393 -10.71 15.36 16.55
C GLU A 393 -9.20 15.11 16.74
N PHE A 394 -8.57 14.41 15.80
CA PHE A 394 -7.12 14.18 15.79
C PHE A 394 -6.35 15.49 15.66
N VAL A 395 -6.64 16.29 14.63
CA VAL A 395 -5.97 17.57 14.35
C VAL A 395 -6.10 18.55 15.50
N ARG A 396 -7.31 18.68 16.05
CA ARG A 396 -7.58 19.57 17.20
C ARG A 396 -6.68 19.29 18.40
N ARG A 397 -6.23 18.05 18.57
CA ARG A 397 -5.47 17.59 19.74
C ARG A 397 -3.95 17.48 19.49
N THR A 398 -3.53 17.31 18.23
CA THR A 398 -2.14 16.94 17.91
C THR A 398 -1.41 17.90 16.98
N PHE A 399 -2.11 18.78 16.25
CA PHE A 399 -1.49 19.56 15.19
C PHE A 399 -1.62 21.07 15.43
N THR A 400 -0.47 21.75 15.49
CA THR A 400 -0.42 23.18 15.80
C THR A 400 -0.27 24.05 14.55
N ALA A 401 -0.72 25.31 14.64
CA ALA A 401 -0.49 26.30 13.60
C ALA A 401 1.00 26.56 13.37
N GLU A 402 1.82 26.45 14.42
CA GLU A 402 3.28 26.60 14.34
C GLU A 402 3.90 25.47 13.50
N THR A 403 3.52 24.21 13.74
CA THR A 403 3.97 23.06 12.93
C THR A 403 3.61 23.27 11.46
N LYS A 404 2.35 23.66 11.16
CA LYS A 404 1.92 23.97 9.79
C LYS A 404 2.79 25.06 9.15
N ALA A 405 3.07 26.15 9.86
CA ALA A 405 3.84 27.28 9.34
C ALA A 405 5.30 26.89 9.07
N LYS A 406 5.95 26.17 10.00
CA LYS A 406 7.35 25.70 9.85
C LYS A 406 7.49 24.71 8.71
N THR A 407 6.56 23.76 8.58
CA THR A 407 6.57 22.81 7.47
C THR A 407 6.38 23.51 6.13
N LEU A 408 5.48 24.48 6.06
CA LEU A 408 5.29 25.29 4.83
C LEU A 408 6.52 26.12 4.47
N ASP A 409 7.23 26.70 5.45
CA ASP A 409 8.51 27.41 5.21
C ASP A 409 9.57 26.44 4.66
N MET A 410 9.70 25.26 5.28
CA MET A 410 10.61 24.21 4.79
C MET A 410 10.25 23.80 3.35
N THR A 411 8.96 23.61 3.04
CA THR A 411 8.50 23.28 1.69
C THR A 411 8.94 24.32 0.67
N ARG A 412 8.73 25.60 0.96
CA ARG A 412 9.16 26.70 0.06
C ARG A 412 10.65 26.75 -0.18
N ARG A 413 11.45 26.39 0.83
CA ARG A 413 12.92 26.31 0.69
C ARG A 413 13.33 25.14 -0.20
N VAL A 414 12.66 24.00 -0.08
CA VAL A 414 12.91 22.85 -0.94
C VAL A 414 12.46 23.13 -2.38
N GLU A 415 11.35 23.85 -2.59
CA GLU A 415 10.92 24.33 -3.91
C GLU A 415 11.97 25.26 -4.53
N ALA A 416 12.52 26.20 -3.76
CA ALA A 416 13.57 27.09 -4.23
C ALA A 416 14.86 26.34 -4.62
N ALA A 417 15.23 25.32 -3.84
CA ALA A 417 16.35 24.42 -4.18
C ALA A 417 16.09 23.67 -5.49
N MET A 418 14.86 23.16 -5.70
CA MET A 418 14.49 22.49 -6.93
C MET A 418 14.55 23.44 -8.14
N GLU A 419 14.06 24.67 -8.00
CA GLU A 419 14.18 25.69 -9.07
C GLU A 419 15.64 25.95 -9.43
N GLN A 420 16.51 26.09 -8.42
CA GLN A 420 17.94 26.28 -8.63
C GLN A 420 18.56 25.11 -9.39
N GLU A 421 18.25 23.86 -9.01
CA GLU A 421 18.76 22.68 -9.69
C GLU A 421 18.25 22.60 -11.14
N ILE A 422 16.95 22.83 -11.40
CA ILE A 422 16.40 22.85 -12.76
C ILE A 422 17.14 23.89 -13.64
N ARG A 423 17.41 25.07 -13.11
CA ARG A 423 18.16 26.11 -13.85
C ARG A 423 19.57 25.68 -14.20
N ASN A 424 20.22 24.92 -13.32
CA ASN A 424 21.61 24.49 -13.46
C ASN A 424 21.79 23.19 -14.28
N LEU A 425 20.72 22.47 -14.63
CA LEU A 425 20.82 21.25 -15.42
C LEU A 425 21.51 21.51 -16.76
N ASP A 426 22.61 20.84 -17.02
CA ASP A 426 23.41 20.98 -18.26
C ASP A 426 22.86 20.18 -19.46
N TRP A 427 21.98 19.23 -19.18
CA TRP A 427 21.42 18.32 -20.18
C TRP A 427 20.03 18.71 -20.70
N MET A 428 19.31 19.58 -19.98
CA MET A 428 17.95 20.01 -20.31
C MET A 428 17.99 21.33 -21.10
N THR A 429 17.20 21.43 -22.16
CA THR A 429 17.07 22.67 -22.94
C THR A 429 16.36 23.78 -22.16
N ASP A 430 16.67 25.05 -22.46
CA ASP A 430 16.05 26.19 -21.78
C ASP A 430 14.53 26.20 -21.93
N ALA A 431 13.99 25.73 -23.06
CA ALA A 431 12.55 25.62 -23.26
C ALA A 431 11.89 24.62 -22.31
N THR A 432 12.52 23.47 -22.05
CA THR A 432 12.02 22.48 -21.09
C THR A 432 12.22 22.96 -19.64
N LYS A 433 13.36 23.61 -19.33
CA LYS A 433 13.59 24.23 -18.02
C LYS A 433 12.50 25.26 -17.67
N GLN A 434 12.15 26.13 -18.61
CA GLN A 434 11.12 27.13 -18.38
C GLN A 434 9.78 26.47 -18.03
N ARG A 435 9.37 25.44 -18.77
CA ARG A 435 8.12 24.70 -18.50
C ARG A 435 8.17 23.91 -17.19
N ALA A 436 9.34 23.35 -16.84
CA ALA A 436 9.55 22.68 -15.56
C ALA A 436 9.38 23.66 -14.39
N ILE A 437 9.93 24.87 -14.50
CA ILE A 437 9.78 25.94 -13.48
C ILE A 437 8.32 26.40 -13.41
N GLU A 438 7.64 26.57 -14.53
CA GLU A 438 6.19 26.90 -14.55
C GLU A 438 5.37 25.81 -13.85
N LYS A 439 5.68 24.53 -14.06
CA LYS A 439 5.03 23.42 -13.38
C LYS A 439 5.34 23.43 -11.88
N LEU A 440 6.58 23.66 -11.48
CA LEU A 440 6.99 23.75 -10.07
C LEU A 440 6.23 24.86 -9.35
N HIS A 441 6.15 26.06 -9.97
CA HIS A 441 5.44 27.20 -9.38
C HIS A 441 3.91 26.98 -9.32
N ALA A 442 3.37 26.02 -10.07
CA ALA A 442 1.95 25.65 -10.04
C ALA A 442 1.65 24.54 -9.01
N VAL A 443 2.65 23.99 -8.34
CA VAL A 443 2.44 22.98 -7.30
C VAL A 443 1.69 23.58 -6.11
N ALA A 444 0.61 22.95 -5.70
CA ALA A 444 -0.12 23.33 -4.50
C ALA A 444 0.41 22.56 -3.27
N ASN A 445 0.63 23.29 -2.17
CA ASN A 445 1.16 22.72 -0.92
C ASN A 445 0.04 22.49 0.09
N LYS A 446 -0.35 21.25 0.31
CA LYS A 446 -1.38 20.85 1.26
C LYS A 446 -0.73 20.30 2.53
N ILE A 447 -0.80 21.04 3.63
CA ILE A 447 -0.12 20.74 4.89
C ILE A 447 -1.12 20.55 6.03
N GLY A 448 -1.13 19.37 6.62
CA GLY A 448 -1.83 19.01 7.86
C GLY A 448 -3.24 18.44 7.64
N TYR A 449 -4.14 19.21 7.05
CA TYR A 449 -5.55 18.86 6.92
C TYR A 449 -6.28 19.73 5.89
N PRO A 450 -7.45 19.29 5.36
CA PRO A 450 -8.22 20.04 4.38
C PRO A 450 -8.83 21.33 4.97
N ASP A 451 -8.87 22.38 4.16
CA ASP A 451 -9.48 23.65 4.59
C ASP A 451 -11.01 23.53 4.78
N ARG A 452 -11.65 22.57 4.13
CA ARG A 452 -13.07 22.27 4.23
C ARG A 452 -13.27 20.79 4.51
N TRP A 453 -13.89 20.49 5.64
CA TRP A 453 -14.19 19.13 6.06
C TRP A 453 -15.35 18.53 5.27
N ARG A 454 -15.26 17.23 4.99
CA ARG A 454 -16.36 16.46 4.37
C ARG A 454 -17.56 16.40 5.32
N ASP A 455 -18.75 16.61 4.78
CA ASP A 455 -20.00 16.51 5.53
C ASP A 455 -20.54 15.08 5.51
N TYR A 456 -20.55 14.45 6.68
CA TYR A 456 -21.10 13.10 6.89
C TYR A 456 -22.54 13.13 7.44
N ALA A 457 -23.26 14.26 7.43
CA ALA A 457 -24.59 14.38 8.05
C ALA A 457 -25.56 13.31 7.51
N SER A 458 -25.50 12.99 6.22
CA SER A 458 -26.38 11.99 5.58
C SER A 458 -26.05 10.53 5.88
N VAL A 459 -24.91 10.24 6.51
CA VAL A 459 -24.53 8.85 6.89
C VAL A 459 -25.31 8.46 8.14
N ASP A 460 -26.27 7.53 8.00
CA ASP A 460 -27.04 6.97 9.13
C ASP A 460 -26.21 5.93 9.87
N VAL A 461 -25.62 6.30 11.02
CA VAL A 461 -24.81 5.40 11.87
C VAL A 461 -25.67 4.91 13.04
N LYS A 462 -25.64 3.58 13.27
CA LYS A 462 -26.38 2.90 14.35
C LYS A 462 -25.43 2.20 15.30
N ALA A 463 -25.55 2.41 16.58
CA ALA A 463 -24.66 1.86 17.59
C ALA A 463 -24.67 0.31 17.72
N ASP A 464 -25.67 -0.35 17.11
CA ASP A 464 -25.86 -1.80 17.21
C ASP A 464 -25.84 -2.53 15.83
N ASP A 465 -25.49 -1.84 14.74
CA ASP A 465 -25.51 -2.38 13.37
C ASP A 465 -24.17 -2.17 12.64
N PHE A 466 -23.14 -2.86 13.06
CA PHE A 466 -21.78 -2.73 12.49
C PHE A 466 -21.74 -3.01 10.98
N PHE A 467 -22.31 -4.16 10.55
CA PHE A 467 -22.30 -4.51 9.13
C PHE A 467 -23.08 -3.49 8.28
N GLY A 468 -24.26 -3.05 8.77
CA GLY A 468 -25.03 -2.02 8.11
C GLY A 468 -24.31 -0.67 8.07
N ASN A 469 -23.63 -0.27 9.14
CA ASN A 469 -22.82 0.95 9.18
C ASN A 469 -21.74 0.94 8.09
N LYS A 470 -21.03 -0.21 7.95
CA LYS A 470 -20.03 -0.38 6.90
C LYS A 470 -20.62 -0.20 5.51
N ILE A 471 -21.76 -0.82 5.23
CA ILE A 471 -22.42 -0.70 3.91
C ILE A 471 -22.90 0.74 3.68
N ARG A 472 -23.52 1.39 4.66
CA ARG A 472 -24.02 2.78 4.54
C ARG A 472 -22.89 3.79 4.30
N ALA A 473 -21.77 3.65 5.01
CA ALA A 473 -20.59 4.48 4.78
C ALA A 473 -19.98 4.25 3.38
N THR A 474 -19.91 3.00 2.94
CA THR A 474 -19.43 2.68 1.58
C THR A 474 -20.36 3.25 0.50
N VAL A 475 -21.68 3.14 0.67
CA VAL A 475 -22.67 3.71 -0.26
C VAL A 475 -22.56 5.24 -0.30
N PHE A 476 -22.36 5.87 0.86
CA PHE A 476 -22.13 7.32 0.92
C PHE A 476 -20.90 7.72 0.11
N GLU A 477 -19.77 7.07 0.32
CA GLU A 477 -18.52 7.36 -0.38
C GLU A 477 -18.65 7.12 -1.89
N SER A 478 -19.21 5.97 -2.30
CA SER A 478 -19.41 5.66 -3.71
C SER A 478 -20.33 6.68 -4.42
N ASN A 479 -21.42 7.07 -3.77
CA ASN A 479 -22.34 8.08 -4.32
C ASN A 479 -21.67 9.46 -4.37
N TYR A 480 -20.86 9.81 -3.37
CA TYR A 480 -20.10 11.05 -3.36
C TYR A 480 -19.16 11.11 -4.57
N GLU A 481 -18.41 10.03 -4.80
CA GLU A 481 -17.49 9.92 -5.94
C GLU A 481 -18.23 9.96 -7.29
N LEU A 482 -19.26 9.13 -7.48
CA LEU A 482 -20.05 9.12 -8.72
C LEU A 482 -20.73 10.47 -9.01
N ALA A 483 -21.12 11.21 -7.96
CA ALA A 483 -21.74 12.53 -8.12
C ALA A 483 -20.78 13.62 -8.60
N LYS A 484 -19.47 13.38 -8.62
CA LYS A 484 -18.47 14.30 -9.21
C LYS A 484 -18.46 14.23 -10.74
N ILE A 485 -18.86 13.11 -11.33
CA ILE A 485 -18.81 12.91 -12.78
C ILE A 485 -19.57 14.02 -13.52
N GLY A 486 -18.87 14.67 -14.46
CA GLY A 486 -19.40 15.81 -15.20
C GLY A 486 -19.34 17.14 -14.48
N LYS A 487 -18.67 17.21 -13.33
CA LYS A 487 -18.43 18.44 -12.58
C LYS A 487 -16.96 18.88 -12.64
N PRO A 488 -16.67 20.15 -12.37
CA PRO A 488 -15.31 20.61 -12.17
C PRO A 488 -14.62 19.88 -11.02
N VAL A 489 -13.31 19.71 -11.13
CA VAL A 489 -12.46 19.12 -10.08
C VAL A 489 -12.42 20.05 -8.87
N ASP A 490 -12.63 19.51 -7.68
CA ASP A 490 -12.37 20.20 -6.41
C ASP A 490 -10.91 20.01 -6.00
N ARG A 491 -10.08 21.00 -6.28
CA ARG A 491 -8.65 20.96 -5.94
C ARG A 491 -8.36 21.05 -4.43
N GLY A 492 -9.38 21.25 -3.60
CA GLY A 492 -9.27 21.23 -2.12
C GLY A 492 -9.35 19.82 -1.51
N GLU A 493 -9.72 18.81 -2.28
CA GLU A 493 -9.85 17.44 -1.78
C GLU A 493 -8.49 16.80 -1.47
N TRP A 494 -8.51 15.91 -0.48
CA TRP A 494 -7.37 15.12 -0.04
C TRP A 494 -7.58 13.62 -0.30
N GLY A 495 -6.52 12.93 -0.73
CA GLY A 495 -6.56 11.48 -0.92
C GLY A 495 -6.27 10.68 0.36
N MET A 496 -5.82 11.34 1.44
CA MET A 496 -5.50 10.72 2.73
C MET A 496 -6.20 11.45 3.87
N THR A 497 -6.52 10.71 4.93
CA THR A 497 -7.08 11.27 6.16
C THR A 497 -6.01 11.95 7.01
N PRO A 498 -6.35 12.95 7.85
CA PRO A 498 -5.35 13.65 8.65
C PRO A 498 -4.49 12.79 9.58
N PRO A 499 -4.95 11.66 10.19
CA PRO A 499 -4.11 10.81 11.00
C PRO A 499 -3.11 9.93 10.21
N THR A 500 -3.21 9.89 8.89
CA THR A 500 -2.37 9.03 8.04
C THR A 500 -0.89 9.37 8.20
N VAL A 501 -0.05 8.35 8.41
CA VAL A 501 1.42 8.49 8.44
C VAL A 501 1.95 8.17 7.05
N ASN A 502 1.79 9.10 6.15
CA ASN A 502 2.32 9.08 4.77
C ASN A 502 2.19 10.47 4.16
N ALA A 503 2.80 10.66 2.97
CA ALA A 503 2.66 11.83 2.11
C ALA A 503 2.42 11.36 0.68
N TYR A 504 2.04 12.26 -0.24
CA TYR A 504 1.91 11.92 -1.65
C TYR A 504 1.94 13.16 -2.54
N TYR A 505 2.42 12.98 -3.77
CA TYR A 505 2.20 13.87 -4.90
C TYR A 505 1.07 13.35 -5.78
N ASN A 506 0.17 14.23 -6.22
CA ASN A 506 -0.87 13.89 -7.20
C ASN A 506 -0.58 14.61 -8.53
N PRO A 507 -0.25 13.89 -9.62
CA PRO A 507 0.14 14.51 -10.89
C PRO A 507 -1.02 15.24 -11.59
N GLN A 508 -2.26 14.82 -11.39
CA GLN A 508 -3.44 15.45 -12.00
C GLN A 508 -3.87 16.71 -11.23
N MET A 509 -3.67 16.73 -9.92
CA MET A 509 -3.86 17.93 -9.08
C MET A 509 -2.64 18.85 -9.11
N ASN A 510 -1.47 18.35 -9.45
CA ASN A 510 -0.18 19.00 -9.30
C ASN A 510 0.00 19.55 -7.88
N ASP A 511 -0.17 18.69 -6.89
CA ASP A 511 -0.06 19.05 -5.48
C ASP A 511 0.75 18.02 -4.68
N ILE A 512 1.38 18.49 -3.59
CA ILE A 512 1.97 17.65 -2.55
C ILE A 512 1.13 17.72 -1.28
N ASN A 513 0.99 16.60 -0.61
CA ASN A 513 0.05 16.44 0.49
C ASN A 513 0.75 15.80 1.71
N PHE A 514 0.74 16.50 2.85
CA PHE A 514 1.35 16.08 4.11
C PHE A 514 0.29 16.08 5.22
N PRO A 515 -0.38 14.95 5.50
CA PRO A 515 -1.32 14.83 6.62
C PRO A 515 -0.68 15.15 7.96
N ALA A 516 -1.46 15.61 8.93
CA ALA A 516 -1.00 15.92 10.27
C ALA A 516 -0.31 14.73 10.97
N GLY A 517 -0.72 13.50 10.63
CA GLY A 517 -0.20 12.26 11.19
C GLY A 517 1.26 11.98 10.86
N VAL A 518 1.74 12.40 9.69
CA VAL A 518 3.15 12.22 9.30
C VAL A 518 4.05 13.33 9.85
N LEU A 519 3.47 14.48 10.21
CA LEU A 519 4.18 15.62 10.78
C LEU A 519 4.25 15.55 12.31
N GLN A 520 4.55 14.37 12.83
CA GLN A 520 4.74 14.06 14.26
C GLN A 520 6.14 13.48 14.49
N PRO A 521 6.71 13.63 15.71
CA PRO A 521 7.92 12.91 16.04
C PRO A 521 7.76 11.38 15.89
N PRO A 522 8.75 10.66 15.35
CA PRO A 522 10.11 11.11 15.01
C PRO A 522 10.29 11.65 13.58
N LEU A 523 9.24 11.73 12.76
CA LEU A 523 9.39 12.15 11.36
C LEU A 523 9.60 13.67 11.23
N TYR A 524 8.87 14.47 12.01
CA TYR A 524 9.11 15.89 12.21
C TYR A 524 9.19 16.20 13.71
N ASP A 525 10.30 16.74 14.15
CA ASP A 525 10.53 17.02 15.57
C ASP A 525 10.84 18.50 15.83
N PRO A 526 9.86 19.28 16.34
CA PRO A 526 10.07 20.70 16.60
C PRO A 526 11.08 21.01 17.72
N LYS A 527 11.54 19.99 18.47
CA LYS A 527 12.54 20.10 19.53
C LYS A 527 13.96 19.80 19.06
N MET A 528 14.12 19.27 17.86
CA MET A 528 15.40 18.91 17.27
C MET A 528 15.97 20.08 16.45
N ASP A 529 17.29 20.11 16.27
CA ASP A 529 17.94 21.01 15.33
C ASP A 529 17.49 20.75 13.88
N ASP A 530 17.72 21.73 13.00
CA ASP A 530 17.19 21.67 11.62
C ASP A 530 17.80 20.53 10.80
N ALA A 531 19.04 20.11 11.03
CA ALA A 531 19.71 19.11 10.20
C ALA A 531 18.94 17.79 10.13
N PRO A 532 18.54 17.11 11.23
CA PRO A 532 17.71 15.92 11.15
C PRO A 532 16.32 16.14 10.56
N ASN A 533 15.68 17.29 10.84
CA ASN A 533 14.37 17.62 10.28
C ASN A 533 14.40 17.80 8.75
N TYR A 534 15.43 18.47 8.22
CA TYR A 534 15.63 18.55 6.78
C TYR A 534 16.03 17.20 6.19
N GLY A 535 16.85 16.41 6.91
CA GLY A 535 17.20 15.04 6.49
C GLY A 535 15.99 14.12 6.37
N ASN A 536 15.00 14.24 7.26
CA ASN A 536 13.79 13.43 7.29
C ASN A 536 12.63 14.10 6.53
N THR A 537 11.89 15.02 7.18
CA THR A 537 10.70 15.67 6.56
C THR A 537 11.08 16.50 5.34
N GLY A 538 12.23 17.19 5.35
CA GLY A 538 12.69 17.93 4.19
C GLY A 538 12.98 17.03 2.99
N ALA A 539 13.63 15.88 3.21
CA ALA A 539 13.86 14.89 2.15
C ALA A 539 12.55 14.28 1.64
N THR A 540 11.57 14.06 2.52
CA THR A 540 10.22 13.61 2.11
C THR A 540 9.51 14.69 1.26
N ILE A 541 9.60 15.95 1.64
CA ILE A 541 9.06 17.07 0.82
C ILE A 541 9.72 17.09 -0.56
N GLY A 542 11.05 16.97 -0.61
CA GLY A 542 11.79 16.90 -1.87
C GLY A 542 11.45 15.68 -2.71
N HIS A 543 11.18 14.53 -2.07
CA HIS A 543 10.72 13.29 -2.70
C HIS A 543 9.37 13.53 -3.39
N GLU A 544 8.37 14.07 -2.69
CA GLU A 544 7.06 14.36 -3.28
C GLU A 544 7.15 15.39 -4.41
N LEU A 545 7.97 16.42 -4.28
CA LEU A 545 8.22 17.38 -5.36
C LEU A 545 8.91 16.73 -6.57
N THR A 546 9.83 15.79 -6.33
CA THR A 546 10.53 15.08 -7.41
C THR A 546 9.58 14.21 -8.22
N HIS A 547 8.52 13.66 -7.61
CA HIS A 547 7.46 12.95 -8.33
C HIS A 547 6.79 13.79 -9.42
N ALA A 548 6.79 15.11 -9.33
CA ALA A 548 6.31 15.96 -10.41
C ALA A 548 7.13 15.80 -11.71
N PHE A 549 8.35 15.30 -11.62
CA PHE A 549 9.34 15.21 -12.70
C PHE A 549 9.93 13.81 -12.89
N ASP A 550 9.44 12.79 -12.16
CA ASP A 550 9.83 11.39 -12.34
C ASP A 550 9.30 10.79 -13.66
N ASP A 551 9.45 9.49 -13.87
CA ASP A 551 9.03 8.80 -15.11
C ASP A 551 7.52 8.84 -15.36
N GLU A 552 6.69 9.02 -14.34
CA GLU A 552 5.23 9.20 -14.45
C GLU A 552 4.85 10.68 -14.47
N GLY A 553 5.26 11.43 -13.43
CA GLY A 553 4.82 12.81 -13.23
C GLY A 553 5.26 13.76 -14.32
N ARG A 554 6.46 13.55 -14.92
CA ARG A 554 6.93 14.36 -16.06
C ARG A 554 5.98 14.37 -17.26
N GLN A 555 5.10 13.38 -17.36
CA GLN A 555 4.14 13.25 -18.46
C GLN A 555 2.88 14.13 -18.28
N PHE A 556 2.74 14.76 -17.12
CA PHE A 556 1.66 15.70 -16.83
C PHE A 556 2.18 17.13 -16.82
N ASP A 557 1.43 18.07 -17.41
CA ASP A 557 1.76 19.50 -17.39
C ASP A 557 1.44 20.16 -16.03
N GLY A 558 1.76 21.44 -15.85
CA GLY A 558 1.52 22.18 -14.61
C GLY A 558 0.05 22.34 -14.24
N GLN A 559 -0.89 22.10 -15.14
CA GLN A 559 -2.33 22.08 -14.88
C GLN A 559 -2.83 20.68 -14.50
N GLY A 560 -2.00 19.64 -14.68
CA GLY A 560 -2.34 18.25 -14.42
C GLY A 560 -2.86 17.48 -15.63
N ASN A 561 -2.75 18.03 -16.84
CA ASN A 561 -3.13 17.31 -18.04
C ASN A 561 -2.03 16.35 -18.48
N LEU A 562 -2.40 15.15 -18.89
CA LEU A 562 -1.49 14.20 -19.55
C LEU A 562 -1.10 14.76 -20.91
N LYS A 563 0.07 15.37 -20.96
CA LYS A 563 0.59 16.05 -22.13
C LYS A 563 2.11 15.99 -22.14
N ASP A 564 2.67 15.44 -23.21
CA ASP A 564 4.12 15.51 -23.41
C ASP A 564 4.54 16.96 -23.69
N TRP A 565 5.23 17.56 -22.74
CA TRP A 565 5.71 18.95 -22.79
C TRP A 565 7.24 19.03 -22.86
N TRP A 566 7.92 17.91 -22.82
CA TRP A 566 9.36 17.79 -22.96
C TRP A 566 9.74 17.79 -24.46
N THR A 567 10.96 18.27 -24.78
CA THR A 567 11.49 17.99 -26.09
C THR A 567 11.85 16.50 -26.21
N PRO A 568 11.76 15.89 -27.40
CA PRO A 568 12.14 14.48 -27.57
C PRO A 568 13.59 14.19 -27.13
N ASP A 569 14.50 15.17 -27.30
CA ASP A 569 15.90 15.05 -26.91
C ASP A 569 16.07 15.07 -25.38
N ASP A 570 15.38 15.98 -24.69
CA ASP A 570 15.39 16.03 -23.23
C ASP A 570 14.75 14.79 -22.61
N ALA A 571 13.64 14.29 -23.19
CA ALA A 571 13.01 13.05 -22.74
C ALA A 571 13.97 11.85 -22.88
N LYS A 572 14.73 11.78 -23.97
CA LYS A 572 15.74 10.73 -24.17
C LYS A 572 16.88 10.82 -23.15
N LYS A 573 17.43 12.03 -22.92
CA LYS A 573 18.49 12.24 -21.93
C LYS A 573 18.06 11.91 -20.51
N PHE A 574 16.80 12.18 -20.18
CA PHE A 574 16.21 11.81 -18.90
C PHE A 574 16.13 10.28 -18.76
N GLU A 575 15.64 9.56 -19.78
CA GLU A 575 15.60 8.09 -19.77
C GLU A 575 17.01 7.47 -19.61
N GLU A 576 18.03 8.03 -20.23
CA GLU A 576 19.41 7.58 -20.08
C GLU A 576 19.91 7.74 -18.61
N ARG A 577 19.50 8.80 -17.92
CA ARG A 577 19.83 9.06 -16.51
C ARG A 577 19.08 8.15 -15.55
N ILE A 578 17.77 7.96 -15.79
CA ILE A 578 16.97 6.99 -15.00
C ILE A 578 17.49 5.55 -15.21
N GLN A 579 17.98 5.22 -16.40
CA GLN A 579 18.53 3.88 -16.65
C GLN A 579 19.72 3.58 -15.75
N CYS A 580 20.54 4.58 -15.37
CA CYS A 580 21.60 4.40 -14.36
C CYS A 580 21.03 3.92 -13.01
N ILE A 581 19.94 4.54 -12.54
CA ILE A 581 19.25 4.15 -11.30
C ILE A 581 18.67 2.73 -11.45
N ARG A 582 17.97 2.45 -12.55
CA ARG A 582 17.40 1.12 -12.82
C ARG A 582 18.49 0.03 -12.83
N ASP A 583 19.63 0.29 -13.45
CA ASP A 583 20.76 -0.66 -13.49
C ASP A 583 21.38 -0.89 -12.11
N GLN A 584 21.42 0.15 -11.27
CA GLN A 584 21.89 0.04 -9.89
C GLN A 584 20.93 -0.83 -9.07
N TYR A 585 19.65 -0.47 -9.03
CA TYR A 585 18.67 -1.12 -8.15
C TYR A 585 18.33 -2.55 -8.59
N ALA A 586 18.37 -2.86 -9.88
CA ALA A 586 18.20 -4.22 -10.39
C ALA A 586 19.22 -5.25 -9.87
N GLN A 587 20.32 -4.78 -9.27
CA GLN A 587 21.33 -5.67 -8.68
C GLN A 587 21.02 -6.04 -7.23
N TYR A 588 20.16 -5.30 -6.56
CA TYR A 588 19.84 -5.54 -5.16
C TYR A 588 18.85 -6.70 -5.00
N THR A 589 19.10 -7.53 -3.97
CA THR A 589 18.25 -8.67 -3.63
C THR A 589 17.30 -8.31 -2.51
N ILE A 590 15.99 -8.52 -2.73
CA ILE A 590 14.93 -8.28 -1.73
C ILE A 590 14.87 -9.43 -0.73
N VAL A 591 14.65 -10.64 -1.23
CA VAL A 591 14.45 -11.85 -0.43
C VAL A 591 14.77 -13.07 -1.29
N ASP A 592 15.34 -14.11 -0.72
CA ASP A 592 15.78 -15.32 -1.42
C ASP A 592 16.73 -14.93 -2.60
N ASP A 593 16.35 -15.23 -3.84
CA ASP A 593 17.03 -14.83 -5.07
C ASP A 593 16.28 -13.72 -5.85
N ILE A 594 15.20 -13.20 -5.28
CA ILE A 594 14.35 -12.19 -5.93
C ILE A 594 15.05 -10.83 -5.88
N LYS A 595 15.30 -10.27 -7.07
CA LYS A 595 15.85 -8.93 -7.27
C LYS A 595 14.77 -7.88 -7.28
N ILE A 596 15.17 -6.62 -7.01
CA ILE A 596 14.27 -5.47 -7.20
C ILE A 596 13.83 -5.41 -8.67
N ASN A 597 12.53 -5.27 -8.88
CA ASN A 597 11.98 -4.90 -10.19
C ASN A 597 12.16 -3.38 -10.40
N SER A 598 13.36 -2.99 -10.80
CA SER A 598 13.76 -1.57 -10.90
C SER A 598 12.93 -0.76 -11.91
N LYS A 599 12.18 -1.42 -12.81
CA LYS A 599 11.20 -0.74 -13.67
C LYS A 599 9.92 -0.37 -12.93
N LEU A 600 9.58 -1.14 -11.89
CA LEU A 600 8.44 -0.83 -11.01
C LEU A 600 8.83 0.26 -10.01
N THR A 601 10.07 0.22 -9.48
CA THR A 601 10.51 1.11 -8.40
C THR A 601 11.20 2.40 -8.87
N SER A 602 11.45 2.56 -10.18
CA SER A 602 12.27 3.66 -10.71
C SER A 602 11.82 5.06 -10.31
N GLY A 603 10.52 5.34 -10.26
CA GLY A 603 10.00 6.65 -9.83
C GLY A 603 10.36 6.95 -8.37
N GLU A 604 10.15 5.97 -7.50
CA GLU A 604 10.47 6.06 -6.07
C GLU A 604 11.97 6.21 -5.82
N ASP A 605 12.78 5.40 -6.50
CA ASP A 605 14.24 5.43 -6.34
C ASP A 605 14.84 6.75 -6.84
N VAL A 606 14.27 7.36 -7.89
CA VAL A 606 14.62 8.69 -8.41
C VAL A 606 14.15 9.78 -7.46
N ALA A 607 12.94 9.65 -6.90
CA ALA A 607 12.39 10.61 -5.97
C ALA A 607 13.17 10.65 -4.63
N ASP A 608 13.63 9.51 -4.14
CA ASP A 608 14.49 9.43 -2.95
C ASP A 608 15.84 10.17 -3.15
N LEU A 609 16.49 9.94 -4.30
CA LEU A 609 17.75 10.60 -4.61
C LEU A 609 17.57 12.11 -4.80
N GLY A 610 16.58 12.52 -5.61
CA GLY A 610 16.27 13.92 -5.86
C GLY A 610 15.84 14.64 -4.58
N GLY A 611 14.94 14.02 -3.80
CA GLY A 611 14.44 14.57 -2.56
C GLY A 611 15.53 14.81 -1.51
N THR A 612 16.45 13.86 -1.36
CA THR A 612 17.58 14.00 -0.43
C THR A 612 18.52 15.13 -0.85
N LEU A 613 18.83 15.23 -2.15
CA LEU A 613 19.66 16.31 -2.68
C LEU A 613 19.02 17.68 -2.45
N LEU A 614 17.76 17.83 -2.80
CA LEU A 614 17.01 19.09 -2.65
C LEU A 614 16.92 19.53 -1.19
N ALA A 615 16.64 18.60 -0.29
CA ALA A 615 16.59 18.89 1.15
C ALA A 615 17.96 19.31 1.70
N TYR A 616 19.04 18.69 1.24
CA TYR A 616 20.39 19.05 1.62
C TYR A 616 20.73 20.48 1.18
N ILE A 617 20.45 20.84 -0.07
CA ILE A 617 20.65 22.20 -0.60
C ILE A 617 19.82 23.20 0.21
N ALA A 618 18.51 22.94 0.39
CA ALA A 618 17.62 23.80 1.13
C ALA A 618 18.07 24.02 2.59
N TRP A 619 18.56 22.96 3.24
CA TRP A 619 19.13 23.07 4.59
C TRP A 619 20.39 23.92 4.63
N LYS A 620 21.32 23.71 3.69
CA LYS A 620 22.56 24.51 3.62
C LYS A 620 22.23 25.99 3.40
N ASP A 621 21.25 26.31 2.55
CA ASP A 621 20.81 27.68 2.30
C ASP A 621 20.10 28.29 3.54
N ALA A 622 19.24 27.52 4.21
CA ALA A 622 18.55 27.95 5.42
C ALA A 622 19.48 28.26 6.58
N THR A 623 20.66 27.62 6.61
CA THR A 623 21.66 27.76 7.69
C THR A 623 22.93 28.53 7.27
N ALA A 624 22.89 29.14 6.09
CA ALA A 624 24.03 29.90 5.56
C ALA A 624 24.46 31.00 6.54
N GLY A 625 25.77 31.07 6.83
CA GLY A 625 26.33 32.02 7.78
C GLY A 625 26.14 31.69 9.26
N GLN A 626 25.43 30.61 9.60
CA GLN A 626 25.31 30.13 10.98
C GLN A 626 26.54 29.30 11.38
N ASN A 627 26.95 29.41 12.63
CA ASN A 627 28.03 28.59 13.19
C ASN A 627 27.43 27.33 13.84
N LEU A 628 27.04 26.36 13.01
CA LEU A 628 26.46 25.09 13.48
C LEU A 628 27.51 24.27 14.24
N GLN A 629 27.12 23.77 15.40
CA GLN A 629 27.98 22.96 16.27
C GLN A 629 27.70 21.45 16.09
N SER A 630 28.74 20.65 16.37
CA SER A 630 28.54 19.21 16.49
C SER A 630 27.72 18.91 17.75
N ILE A 631 26.74 17.99 17.62
CA ILE A 631 25.85 17.55 18.69
C ILE A 631 26.00 16.02 18.81
N GLU A 632 26.12 15.51 20.02
CA GLU A 632 26.26 14.06 20.30
C GLU A 632 27.42 13.38 19.54
N GLY A 633 28.49 14.16 19.23
CA GLY A 633 29.66 13.66 18.51
C GLY A 633 29.53 13.65 16.98
N PHE A 634 28.41 14.09 16.43
CA PHE A 634 28.16 14.15 14.99
C PHE A 634 28.21 15.59 14.47
N THR A 635 28.87 15.79 13.34
CA THR A 635 28.84 17.08 12.63
C THR A 635 27.44 17.37 12.10
N PRO A 636 27.09 18.63 11.80
CA PRO A 636 25.78 18.97 11.22
C PRO A 636 25.45 18.18 9.95
N ASP A 637 26.42 18.00 9.04
CA ASP A 637 26.23 17.19 7.82
C ASP A 637 25.97 15.72 8.14
N GLN A 638 26.67 15.13 9.12
CA GLN A 638 26.39 13.77 9.58
C GLN A 638 25.00 13.64 10.18
N ARG A 639 24.56 14.61 10.98
CA ARG A 639 23.21 14.65 11.57
C ARG A 639 22.12 14.70 10.50
N PHE A 640 22.33 15.47 9.42
CA PHE A 640 21.43 15.49 8.28
C PHE A 640 21.24 14.07 7.69
N PHE A 641 22.34 13.39 7.34
CA PHE A 641 22.26 12.06 6.76
C PHE A 641 21.76 10.98 7.73
N ILE A 642 22.06 11.09 9.03
CA ILE A 642 21.50 10.18 10.04
C ILE A 642 19.98 10.36 10.13
N GLY A 643 19.47 11.59 10.17
CA GLY A 643 18.05 11.90 10.14
C GLY A 643 17.38 11.37 8.87
N MET A 644 18.04 11.56 7.71
CA MET A 644 17.60 11.04 6.41
C MET A 644 17.49 9.51 6.40
N ALA A 645 18.32 8.80 7.16
CA ALA A 645 18.29 7.33 7.17
C ALA A 645 17.31 6.73 8.19
N GLN A 646 17.15 7.36 9.35
CA GLN A 646 16.43 6.73 10.46
C GLN A 646 14.90 6.60 10.25
N TRP A 647 14.29 7.39 9.37
CA TRP A 647 12.89 7.19 9.02
C TRP A 647 12.64 5.83 8.33
N ALA A 648 13.64 5.29 7.63
CA ALA A 648 13.53 4.07 6.84
C ALA A 648 13.85 2.80 7.64
N CYS A 649 14.18 2.89 8.94
CA CYS A 649 14.46 1.72 9.76
C CYS A 649 13.26 0.79 9.80
N GLU A 650 13.46 -0.47 9.41
CA GLU A 650 12.39 -1.47 9.33
C GLU A 650 12.87 -2.90 9.53
N ASN A 651 11.95 -3.75 9.98
CA ASN A 651 12.03 -5.20 9.92
C ASN A 651 10.84 -5.71 9.11
N GLU A 652 11.04 -6.66 8.20
CA GLU A 652 9.98 -7.22 7.35
C GLU A 652 10.04 -8.73 7.27
N ARG A 653 8.87 -9.39 7.26
CA ARG A 653 8.79 -10.85 7.15
C ARG A 653 9.09 -11.29 5.71
N PRO A 654 9.80 -12.42 5.51
CA PRO A 654 10.13 -12.90 4.17
C PRO A 654 8.90 -13.09 3.27
N GLU A 655 7.78 -13.55 3.83
CA GLU A 655 6.52 -13.71 3.09
C GLU A 655 6.00 -12.36 2.58
N ASN A 656 6.06 -11.33 3.42
CA ASN A 656 5.64 -9.99 3.01
C ASN A 656 6.58 -9.37 1.98
N LEU A 657 7.89 -9.56 2.13
CA LEU A 657 8.89 -9.14 1.12
C LEU A 657 8.59 -9.72 -0.27
N ARG A 658 8.14 -11.00 -0.35
CA ARG A 658 7.75 -11.62 -1.64
C ARG A 658 6.51 -10.96 -2.24
N VAL A 659 5.53 -10.56 -1.40
CA VAL A 659 4.37 -9.80 -1.87
C VAL A 659 4.82 -8.41 -2.33
N SER A 660 5.62 -7.72 -1.53
CA SER A 660 6.15 -6.39 -1.82
C SER A 660 6.95 -6.36 -3.12
N ALA A 661 7.77 -7.38 -3.38
CA ALA A 661 8.56 -7.50 -4.62
C ALA A 661 7.70 -7.47 -5.92
N ILE A 662 6.42 -7.86 -5.83
CA ILE A 662 5.49 -7.87 -6.96
C ILE A 662 4.60 -6.62 -6.96
N THR A 663 4.24 -6.13 -5.77
CA THR A 663 3.13 -5.18 -5.61
C THR A 663 3.53 -3.77 -5.19
N ASN A 664 4.70 -3.59 -4.57
CA ASN A 664 5.14 -2.32 -4.01
C ASN A 664 6.03 -1.56 -5.00
N PRO A 665 5.72 -0.30 -5.35
CA PRO A 665 6.61 0.54 -6.14
C PRO A 665 7.85 1.01 -5.37
N HIS A 666 7.84 0.94 -4.02
CA HIS A 666 8.99 1.31 -3.19
C HIS A 666 10.00 0.16 -3.08
N SER A 667 11.27 0.49 -3.17
CA SER A 667 12.36 -0.39 -2.78
C SER A 667 12.36 -0.61 -1.26
N PRO A 668 12.91 -1.73 -0.72
CA PRO A 668 13.09 -1.90 0.72
C PRO A 668 13.91 -0.78 1.36
N GLY A 669 13.61 -0.42 2.62
CA GLY A 669 14.22 0.70 3.33
C GLY A 669 15.76 0.71 3.27
N LYS A 670 16.38 -0.45 3.39
CA LYS A 670 17.84 -0.58 3.22
C LYS A 670 18.35 0.03 1.89
N TYR A 671 17.65 -0.19 0.81
CA TYR A 671 18.08 0.27 -0.51
C TYR A 671 17.64 1.69 -0.81
N ARG A 672 16.55 2.15 -0.21
CA ARG A 672 16.15 3.57 -0.22
C ARG A 672 17.21 4.45 0.43
N ILE A 673 17.96 3.93 1.41
CA ILE A 673 19.05 4.66 2.07
C ILE A 673 20.39 4.41 1.36
N ASN A 674 20.87 3.18 1.33
CA ASN A 674 22.19 2.85 0.77
C ASN A 674 22.28 3.17 -0.73
N GLY A 675 21.20 2.95 -1.47
CA GLY A 675 21.12 3.30 -2.89
C GLY A 675 21.29 4.79 -3.13
N VAL A 676 20.66 5.63 -2.30
CA VAL A 676 20.74 7.09 -2.37
C VAL A 676 22.12 7.60 -1.98
N VAL A 677 22.60 7.34 -0.76
CA VAL A 677 23.84 7.91 -0.24
C VAL A 677 25.07 7.47 -1.05
N SER A 678 25.01 6.30 -1.68
CA SER A 678 26.09 5.81 -2.54
C SER A 678 26.30 6.67 -3.81
N ASN A 679 25.36 7.53 -4.15
CA ASN A 679 25.40 8.46 -5.28
C ASN A 679 25.71 9.92 -4.87
N MET A 680 25.86 10.23 -3.56
CA MET A 680 25.96 11.61 -3.05
C MET A 680 27.37 11.96 -2.59
N PRO A 681 28.08 12.85 -3.30
CA PRO A 681 29.41 13.34 -2.90
C PRO A 681 29.42 14.01 -1.52
N GLU A 682 28.33 14.67 -1.13
CA GLU A 682 28.14 15.33 0.16
C GLU A 682 28.20 14.31 1.30
N PHE A 683 27.56 13.15 1.12
CA PHE A 683 27.63 12.04 2.05
C PHE A 683 29.07 11.49 2.16
N TRP A 684 29.73 11.25 1.02
CA TRP A 684 31.10 10.72 1.03
C TRP A 684 32.06 11.63 1.80
N LYS A 685 31.88 12.94 1.66
CA LYS A 685 32.64 13.93 2.41
C LYS A 685 32.29 13.91 3.90
N ALA A 686 31.01 13.86 4.25
CA ALA A 686 30.55 13.89 5.64
C ALA A 686 31.09 12.71 6.47
N PHE A 687 31.18 11.52 5.85
CA PHE A 687 31.64 10.28 6.50
C PHE A 687 33.05 9.85 6.10
N ASN A 688 33.78 10.65 5.31
CA ASN A 688 35.14 10.34 4.80
C ASN A 688 35.20 9.00 4.05
N CYS A 689 34.20 8.70 3.23
CA CYS A 689 34.12 7.46 2.47
C CYS A 689 35.11 7.47 1.29
N ALA A 690 36.08 6.57 1.34
CA ALA A 690 37.06 6.42 0.27
C ALA A 690 36.38 6.01 -1.06
N PRO A 691 36.95 6.41 -2.22
CA PRO A 691 36.45 5.95 -3.51
C PRO A 691 36.40 4.42 -3.62
N ASN A 692 35.36 3.90 -4.27
CA ASN A 692 35.08 2.46 -4.46
C ASN A 692 34.74 1.68 -3.17
N THR A 693 34.42 2.35 -2.07
CA THR A 693 33.67 1.70 -0.97
C THR A 693 32.21 1.52 -1.39
N PRO A 694 31.45 0.59 -0.78
CA PRO A 694 30.05 0.35 -1.14
C PRO A 694 29.19 1.60 -1.17
N MET A 695 29.41 2.55 -0.25
CA MET A 695 28.67 3.81 -0.17
C MET A 695 29.33 4.97 -0.95
N ASN A 696 30.36 4.72 -1.76
CA ASN A 696 30.98 5.71 -2.63
C ASN A 696 31.24 5.10 -4.02
N ARG A 697 30.28 5.30 -4.93
CA ARG A 697 30.32 4.76 -6.30
C ARG A 697 31.27 5.54 -7.24
N GLY A 698 31.82 6.67 -6.78
CA GLY A 698 32.73 7.49 -7.56
C GLY A 698 32.16 7.89 -8.91
N THR A 699 32.87 7.58 -10.00
CA THR A 699 32.42 7.90 -11.37
C THR A 699 31.21 7.08 -11.86
N LYS A 700 30.78 6.06 -11.12
CA LYS A 700 29.58 5.28 -11.40
C LYS A 700 28.33 5.81 -10.67
N ALA A 701 28.46 6.89 -9.92
CA ALA A 701 27.34 7.52 -9.26
C ALA A 701 26.30 8.01 -10.27
N CYS A 702 25.04 7.69 -10.00
CA CYS A 702 23.93 8.14 -10.83
C CYS A 702 23.59 9.60 -10.48
N LYS A 703 23.40 10.41 -11.50
CA LYS A 703 22.96 11.79 -11.36
C LYS A 703 21.77 12.01 -12.30
N VAL A 704 20.63 12.35 -11.73
CA VAL A 704 19.40 12.63 -12.50
C VAL A 704 19.21 14.15 -12.55
N TRP A 705 19.32 14.78 -11.41
CA TRP A 705 19.15 16.22 -11.19
C TRP A 705 20.48 16.93 -10.96
#